data_24e6925378bac563c9b593ab74abe368
#
_entry.id   24e6925378bac563c9b593ab74abe368
#
_cell.length_a   1.000
_cell.length_b   1.000
_cell.length_c   1.000
_cell.angle_alpha   90.00
_cell.angle_beta   90.00
_cell.angle_gamma   90.00
#
_symmetry.space_group_name_H-M   'P 1'
#
loop_
_entity.id
_entity.type
_entity.pdbx_description
1 polymer ?
#
loop_
_entity_poly.entity_id
_entity_poly.type
_entity_poly.pdbx_seq_one_letter_code
_entity_poly.pdbx_strand_id
1 'polypeptide(L)'
;MKDGNNKKRRNPEKHSGKPGAVRVVVTVLFFAIGAFLCFGLTWLLSIWHDITFDEIVFYLSAPLEGTSQDVMNSFYLRVVLVSAVAAVLFAAALITLIVKKRYKAFRRVAAVALIAVGLVFVCQAGRAVKRYRVIEYVRSRTTKSDFIDQNYVEPTSENVVFPEKKRNLVYIFLESVEMTFADKASGGAFDKNAIPELTKLALEEGESFSGDHKTLNGGYVTTGSSYTMGALVAQTSGVPVIGSIGNAAASYADSFYPGLRTLGDILKEQGYNQVFMCGSEATFGGRALYFKEHGGYQVFDYDYARNNGYIPKDYRVWWGYEDRKLLDFAKTRLTELNSEGKPFNLTMLTVDTHFEDGFVCDLCKDEFDVQYSNVMACSSRQISEFIGWMKKQDFFENTTIVLVGDHPTMDADYCKEVEDSFGRRSFVCVLNSAVETKNPTHRDYTTYDLFPTTLAAMGVKIKGNRLGLGINLFSETPTLMERYGIDFLSTELGKKSAFYDRIGKFDMLSKDILKNLDYLDLKTAVDENGKLKVSFWGIENCRQEIRSVRGEFYSPTGELLSKRDFTIDAEKVYSAVFDTSVLSFREIFSGKIKLFAVDTAGTEHEFYETGSNEAALKYKELSDYLTVLGSLEDVTVLIGIKDEAAKGLDLKTVEAFKNLGLECTLFGKEGSSYLAVSGADKKLENAAIHELKYSGTFKDGTGYEIISGAIKYGNVCSITVGGEEYALNKRGFNIVVYDEKEGKVIDSRVYDVYKKTIVSAMTDDTLSVGARYDAEKKTADIWMKGSRNDVLTDKPVYAFMYTWDKDHPARYARIEMKKGRSGTAGSEDSFEYFFLKDFDVSSYDPKSFGVMIFITSSESGIVQYKCKGVFDLTSGSVAGAKLPEGVTLSAE
;
A
#
# COMPACT_ATOMS: atom_id res chain seq x y z
N MET A 1 -53.88 69.00 32.00
CA MET A 1 -54.75 67.94 31.50
C MET A 1 -53.95 66.70 31.31
N LYS A 2 -54.39 65.67 31.97
CA LYS A 2 -53.77 64.33 32.10
C LYS A 2 -53.94 63.60 30.79
N ASP A 3 -52.89 62.93 30.35
CA ASP A 3 -53.05 61.73 29.55
C ASP A 3 -52.04 60.66 29.95
N GLY A 4 -52.59 59.57 30.43
CA GLY A 4 -51.88 58.46 30.97
C GLY A 4 -51.40 57.50 29.91
N ASN A 5 -50.12 57.22 29.88
CA ASN A 5 -49.51 56.29 29.02
C ASN A 5 -49.44 54.90 29.67
N ASN A 6 -50.42 54.05 29.31
CA ASN A 6 -50.61 52.71 29.87
C ASN A 6 -49.68 51.68 29.09
N LYS A 7 -48.44 51.57 29.51
CA LYS A 7 -47.57 50.55 29.00
C LYS A 7 -48.01 49.18 29.52
N LYS A 8 -48.75 48.40 28.70
CA LYS A 8 -48.98 46.96 28.89
C LYS A 8 -47.68 46.26 28.96
N ARG A 9 -47.25 45.79 30.11
CA ARG A 9 -46.21 44.79 30.27
C ARG A 9 -46.63 43.48 29.52
N ARG A 10 -46.05 43.17 28.39
CA ARG A 10 -46.16 41.85 27.76
C ARG A 10 -45.46 40.84 28.68
N ASN A 11 -46.24 40.02 29.37
CA ASN A 11 -45.79 38.83 30.03
C ASN A 11 -45.26 37.85 28.91
N PRO A 12 -44.07 37.34 28.97
CA PRO A 12 -43.67 36.30 28.07
C PRO A 12 -44.37 35.00 28.49
N GLU A 13 -45.47 34.66 27.83
CA GLU A 13 -46.10 33.35 27.96
C GLU A 13 -45.03 32.27 27.63
N LYS A 14 -44.58 31.55 28.66
CA LYS A 14 -43.74 30.40 28.54
C LYS A 14 -44.48 29.33 27.72
N HIS A 15 -44.09 29.11 26.49
CA HIS A 15 -44.57 28.03 25.69
C HIS A 15 -44.34 26.68 26.41
N SER A 16 -45.41 26.17 27.07
CA SER A 16 -45.44 24.89 27.79
C SER A 16 -45.95 23.74 26.90
N GLY A 17 -45.80 23.88 25.58
CA GLY A 17 -46.27 22.93 24.58
C GLY A 17 -45.46 21.62 24.50
N LYS A 18 -46.09 20.59 23.92
CA LYS A 18 -45.47 19.28 23.60
C LYS A 18 -44.21 19.51 22.74
N PRO A 19 -43.07 18.90 23.09
CA PRO A 19 -41.88 18.98 22.24
C PRO A 19 -42.13 18.34 20.86
N GLY A 20 -41.74 18.99 19.77
CA GLY A 20 -41.83 18.44 18.42
C GLY A 20 -40.93 17.23 18.26
N ALA A 21 -41.27 16.29 17.36
CA ALA A 21 -40.51 15.06 17.11
C ALA A 21 -39.03 15.34 16.75
N VAL A 22 -38.81 16.34 15.91
CA VAL A 22 -37.44 16.76 15.53
C VAL A 22 -36.60 17.14 16.73
N ARG A 23 -37.17 17.89 17.69
CA ARG A 23 -36.45 18.30 18.91
C ARG A 23 -36.07 17.09 19.77
N VAL A 24 -36.92 16.07 19.85
CA VAL A 24 -36.63 14.84 20.60
C VAL A 24 -35.49 14.09 19.96
N VAL A 25 -35.55 13.86 18.62
CA VAL A 25 -34.51 13.19 17.85
C VAL A 25 -33.19 13.92 18.00
N VAL A 26 -33.15 15.23 17.79
CA VAL A 26 -31.93 16.03 17.92
C VAL A 26 -31.34 15.93 19.34
N THR A 27 -32.19 15.98 20.38
CA THR A 27 -31.74 15.86 21.77
C THR A 27 -31.11 14.48 22.04
N VAL A 28 -31.72 13.39 21.54
CA VAL A 28 -31.18 12.01 21.67
C VAL A 28 -29.88 11.85 20.89
N LEU A 29 -29.79 12.39 19.68
CA LEU A 29 -28.58 12.37 18.89
C LEU A 29 -27.40 13.07 19.59
N PHE A 30 -27.61 14.27 20.10
CA PHE A 30 -26.56 14.99 20.86
C PHE A 30 -26.14 14.21 22.12
N PHE A 31 -27.07 13.59 22.82
CA PHE A 31 -26.72 12.75 23.95
C PHE A 31 -25.93 11.52 23.54
N ALA A 32 -26.35 10.84 22.45
CA ALA A 32 -25.66 9.64 21.94
C ALA A 32 -24.23 9.95 21.49
N ILE A 33 -24.04 11.05 20.75
CA ILE A 33 -22.71 11.51 20.33
C ILE A 33 -21.85 11.86 21.57
N GLY A 34 -22.40 12.61 22.50
CA GLY A 34 -21.69 12.98 23.73
C GLY A 34 -21.32 11.76 24.58
N ALA A 35 -22.22 10.80 24.72
CA ALA A 35 -21.96 9.54 25.43
C ALA A 35 -20.86 8.73 24.71
N PHE A 36 -20.94 8.60 23.39
CA PHE A 36 -19.91 7.93 22.60
C PHE A 36 -18.53 8.58 22.79
N LEU A 37 -18.44 9.88 22.73
CA LEU A 37 -17.18 10.61 22.96
C LEU A 37 -16.67 10.44 24.40
N CYS A 38 -17.55 10.47 25.41
CA CYS A 38 -17.17 10.23 26.81
C CYS A 38 -16.64 8.82 27.03
N PHE A 39 -17.35 7.80 26.55
CA PHE A 39 -16.90 6.40 26.68
C PHE A 39 -15.67 6.13 25.82
N GLY A 40 -15.57 6.72 24.63
CA GLY A 40 -14.40 6.64 23.77
C GLY A 40 -13.14 7.21 24.44
N LEU A 41 -13.22 8.41 25.01
CA LEU A 41 -12.09 8.98 25.77
C LEU A 41 -11.76 8.18 27.02
N THR A 42 -12.74 7.65 27.72
CA THR A 42 -12.52 6.81 28.90
C THR A 42 -11.80 5.52 28.50
N TRP A 43 -12.24 4.88 27.42
CA TRP A 43 -11.62 3.68 26.87
C TRP A 43 -10.18 3.97 26.42
N LEU A 44 -9.96 5.04 25.65
CA LEU A 44 -8.63 5.47 25.22
C LEU A 44 -7.69 5.66 26.42
N LEU A 45 -8.13 6.38 27.43
CA LEU A 45 -7.37 6.63 28.65
C LEU A 45 -7.15 5.37 29.51
N SER A 46 -7.93 4.29 29.34
CA SER A 46 -7.82 3.05 30.10
C SER A 46 -6.96 1.99 29.44
N ILE A 47 -6.77 2.03 28.14
CA ILE A 47 -5.98 1.04 27.40
C ILE A 47 -4.57 1.59 27.11
N TRP A 48 -4.45 2.83 26.70
CA TRP A 48 -3.15 3.38 26.30
C TRP A 48 -2.61 4.33 27.37
N HIS A 49 -1.77 3.75 28.24
CA HIS A 49 -1.27 4.50 29.38
C HIS A 49 -0.12 5.45 29.03
N ASP A 50 0.83 5.04 28.18
CA ASP A 50 2.07 5.77 27.88
C ASP A 50 2.27 6.11 26.40
N ILE A 51 1.19 6.15 25.63
CA ILE A 51 1.24 6.57 24.22
C ILE A 51 1.37 8.08 24.10
N THR A 52 2.16 8.54 23.14
CA THR A 52 2.27 9.97 22.81
C THR A 52 1.16 10.40 21.85
N PHE A 53 0.85 11.70 21.81
CA PHE A 53 -0.16 12.19 20.85
C PHE A 53 0.32 12.06 19.39
N ASP A 54 1.61 12.13 19.16
CA ASP A 54 2.25 11.91 17.86
C ASP A 54 1.98 10.49 17.33
N GLU A 55 2.06 9.53 18.19
CA GLU A 55 1.76 8.13 17.91
C GLU A 55 0.26 7.90 17.64
N ILE A 56 -0.63 8.53 18.42
CA ILE A 56 -2.08 8.51 18.14
C ILE A 56 -2.35 9.05 16.73
N VAL A 57 -1.73 10.18 16.36
CA VAL A 57 -1.88 10.78 15.03
C VAL A 57 -1.34 9.85 13.95
N PHE A 58 -0.22 9.18 14.19
CA PHE A 58 0.32 8.19 13.27
C PHE A 58 -0.68 7.06 13.00
N TYR A 59 -1.18 6.38 14.05
CA TYR A 59 -2.14 5.28 13.88
C TYR A 59 -3.47 5.70 13.26
N LEU A 60 -3.93 6.94 13.49
CA LEU A 60 -5.10 7.48 12.79
C LEU A 60 -4.86 7.75 11.30
N SER A 61 -3.59 7.86 10.89
CA SER A 61 -3.18 8.13 9.51
C SER A 61 -2.71 6.87 8.76
N ALA A 62 -2.46 5.77 9.49
CA ALA A 62 -1.99 4.50 8.97
C ALA A 62 -3.16 3.50 8.78
N PRO A 63 -2.98 2.44 7.96
CA PRO A 63 -3.95 1.37 7.85
C PRO A 63 -4.19 0.70 9.21
N LEU A 64 -5.46 0.58 9.61
CA LEU A 64 -5.87 -0.10 10.85
C LEU A 64 -6.12 -1.60 10.64
N GLU A 65 -5.97 -2.11 9.42
CA GLU A 65 -6.07 -3.53 9.13
C GLU A 65 -5.00 -4.30 9.92
N GLY A 66 -5.38 -5.44 10.50
CA GLY A 66 -4.50 -6.23 11.37
C GLY A 66 -4.48 -5.79 12.83
N THR A 67 -5.31 -4.81 13.24
CA THR A 67 -5.49 -4.48 14.66
C THR A 67 -6.01 -5.70 15.43
N SER A 68 -5.46 -5.91 16.64
CA SER A 68 -5.87 -7.03 17.53
C SER A 68 -7.40 -7.08 17.69
N GLN A 69 -7.94 -8.29 17.57
CA GLN A 69 -9.39 -8.53 17.77
C GLN A 69 -9.82 -8.17 19.20
N ASP A 70 -8.95 -8.32 20.18
CA ASP A 70 -9.25 -8.01 21.58
C ASP A 70 -9.42 -6.50 21.78
N VAL A 71 -8.56 -5.69 21.17
CA VAL A 71 -8.70 -4.23 21.16
C VAL A 71 -10.00 -3.82 20.48
N MET A 72 -10.31 -4.42 19.31
CA MET A 72 -11.55 -4.14 18.59
C MET A 72 -12.78 -4.57 19.37
N ASN A 73 -12.77 -5.77 19.96
CA ASN A 73 -13.87 -6.26 20.81
C ASN A 73 -14.06 -5.38 22.04
N SER A 74 -12.96 -4.97 22.68
CA SER A 74 -13.00 -4.04 23.82
C SER A 74 -13.63 -2.71 23.42
N PHE A 75 -13.29 -2.15 22.26
CA PHE A 75 -13.91 -0.93 21.75
C PHE A 75 -15.41 -1.10 21.49
N TYR A 76 -15.82 -2.17 20.80
CA TYR A 76 -17.22 -2.44 20.54
C TYR A 76 -18.02 -2.62 21.84
N LEU A 77 -17.51 -3.37 22.81
CA LEU A 77 -18.21 -3.63 24.06
C LEU A 77 -18.25 -2.40 24.97
N ARG A 78 -17.12 -1.73 25.18
CA ARG A 78 -16.99 -0.65 26.18
C ARG A 78 -17.40 0.72 25.64
N VAL A 79 -17.34 0.94 24.32
CA VAL A 79 -17.71 2.24 23.71
C VAL A 79 -19.01 2.14 22.95
N VAL A 80 -19.07 1.32 21.91
CA VAL A 80 -20.22 1.30 20.99
C VAL A 80 -21.47 0.77 21.68
N LEU A 81 -21.41 -0.41 22.29
CA LEU A 81 -22.57 -1.05 22.93
C LEU A 81 -23.06 -0.22 24.12
N VAL A 82 -22.15 0.23 25.00
CA VAL A 82 -22.52 1.01 26.19
C VAL A 82 -23.15 2.35 25.79
N SER A 83 -22.60 3.02 24.78
CA SER A 83 -23.17 4.28 24.26
C SER A 83 -24.56 4.08 23.66
N ALA A 84 -24.74 3.00 22.89
CA ALA A 84 -26.03 2.66 22.29
C ALA A 84 -27.09 2.36 23.37
N VAL A 85 -26.73 1.55 24.37
CA VAL A 85 -27.63 1.26 25.51
C VAL A 85 -28.01 2.53 26.26
N ALA A 86 -27.03 3.40 26.57
CA ALA A 86 -27.29 4.67 27.25
C ALA A 86 -28.22 5.58 26.43
N ALA A 87 -28.02 5.65 25.10
CA ALA A 87 -28.89 6.43 24.22
C ALA A 87 -30.31 5.87 24.14
N VAL A 88 -30.50 4.57 24.10
CA VAL A 88 -31.81 3.91 24.12
C VAL A 88 -32.52 4.15 25.42
N LEU A 89 -31.85 4.00 26.56
CA LEU A 89 -32.42 4.28 27.88
C LEU A 89 -32.82 5.74 28.02
N PHE A 90 -31.98 6.65 27.56
CA PHE A 90 -32.29 8.09 27.57
C PHE A 90 -33.49 8.41 26.68
N ALA A 91 -33.52 7.86 25.46
CA ALA A 91 -34.70 8.03 24.58
C ALA A 91 -35.99 7.49 25.20
N ALA A 92 -35.96 6.30 25.80
CA ALA A 92 -37.08 5.69 26.49
C ALA A 92 -37.60 6.56 27.66
N ALA A 93 -36.66 7.11 28.44
CA ALA A 93 -37.02 8.04 29.53
C ALA A 93 -37.69 9.31 29.00
N LEU A 94 -37.16 9.92 27.95
CA LEU A 94 -37.73 11.11 27.33
C LEU A 94 -39.12 10.84 26.72
N ILE A 95 -39.29 9.71 26.00
CA ILE A 95 -40.57 9.28 25.43
C ILE A 95 -41.61 9.06 26.55
N THR A 96 -41.21 8.37 27.62
CA THR A 96 -42.10 8.16 28.79
C THR A 96 -42.61 9.45 29.39
N LEU A 97 -41.72 10.47 29.50
CA LEU A 97 -42.13 11.79 30.03
C LEU A 97 -43.09 12.50 29.07
N ILE A 98 -42.91 12.33 27.77
CA ILE A 98 -43.83 12.89 26.76
C ILE A 98 -45.19 12.19 26.82
N VAL A 99 -45.22 10.86 26.89
CA VAL A 99 -46.47 10.07 26.99
C VAL A 99 -47.24 10.47 28.27
N LYS A 100 -46.50 10.59 29.39
CA LYS A 100 -47.09 11.06 30.67
C LYS A 100 -47.39 12.56 30.68
N LYS A 101 -47.29 13.29 29.57
CA LYS A 101 -47.52 14.75 29.42
C LYS A 101 -46.71 15.62 30.38
N ARG A 102 -45.56 15.12 30.91
CA ARG A 102 -44.68 15.83 31.86
C ARG A 102 -43.61 16.67 31.12
N TYR A 103 -44.03 17.63 30.28
CA TYR A 103 -43.13 18.38 29.39
C TYR A 103 -42.11 19.27 30.13
N LYS A 104 -42.44 19.77 31.34
CA LYS A 104 -41.47 20.49 32.18
C LYS A 104 -40.35 19.55 32.67
N ALA A 105 -40.67 18.32 33.05
CA ALA A 105 -39.70 17.30 33.46
C ALA A 105 -38.85 16.87 32.26
N PHE A 106 -39.45 16.66 31.08
CA PHE A 106 -38.71 16.37 29.85
C PHE A 106 -37.59 17.40 29.62
N ARG A 107 -37.91 18.71 29.66
CA ARG A 107 -36.92 19.79 29.43
C ARG A 107 -35.81 19.78 30.48
N ARG A 108 -36.15 19.54 31.75
CA ARG A 108 -35.16 19.46 32.84
C ARG A 108 -34.24 18.24 32.68
N VAL A 109 -34.81 17.05 32.46
CA VAL A 109 -34.04 15.82 32.27
C VAL A 109 -33.12 15.91 31.05
N ALA A 110 -33.65 16.40 29.92
CA ALA A 110 -32.86 16.61 28.72
C ALA A 110 -31.68 17.59 28.96
N ALA A 111 -31.96 18.75 29.60
CA ALA A 111 -30.93 19.75 29.89
C ALA A 111 -29.87 19.20 30.87
N VAL A 112 -30.31 18.57 31.96
CA VAL A 112 -29.40 18.01 32.96
C VAL A 112 -28.52 16.91 32.36
N ALA A 113 -29.11 16.00 31.56
CA ALA A 113 -28.35 14.92 30.92
C ALA A 113 -27.32 15.46 29.93
N LEU A 114 -27.69 16.42 29.08
CA LEU A 114 -26.77 17.04 28.13
C LEU A 114 -25.66 17.83 28.84
N ILE A 115 -25.97 18.55 29.89
CA ILE A 115 -24.97 19.26 30.69
C ILE A 115 -24.03 18.26 31.39
N ALA A 116 -24.59 17.21 31.99
CA ALA A 116 -23.77 16.18 32.63
C ALA A 116 -22.79 15.49 31.67
N VAL A 117 -23.28 15.06 30.49
CA VAL A 117 -22.43 14.48 29.45
C VAL A 117 -21.38 15.49 28.97
N GLY A 118 -21.77 16.76 28.78
CA GLY A 118 -20.83 17.82 28.40
C GLY A 118 -19.74 18.05 29.45
N LEU A 119 -20.10 18.07 30.74
CA LEU A 119 -19.12 18.21 31.84
C LEU A 119 -18.17 17.02 31.91
N VAL A 120 -18.68 15.79 31.78
CA VAL A 120 -17.86 14.57 31.76
C VAL A 120 -16.90 14.60 30.56
N PHE A 121 -17.41 14.99 29.38
CA PHE A 121 -16.58 15.12 28.17
C PHE A 121 -15.44 16.14 28.40
N VAL A 122 -15.74 17.34 28.89
CA VAL A 122 -14.71 18.37 29.14
C VAL A 122 -13.68 17.88 30.16
N CYS A 123 -14.12 17.17 31.21
CA CYS A 123 -13.21 16.62 32.20
C CYS A 123 -12.27 15.53 31.60
N GLN A 124 -12.83 14.60 30.82
CA GLN A 124 -12.05 13.53 30.17
C GLN A 124 -11.14 14.10 29.06
N ALA A 125 -11.64 15.05 28.26
CA ALA A 125 -10.85 15.75 27.25
C ALA A 125 -9.67 16.50 27.90
N GLY A 126 -9.89 17.19 29.02
CA GLY A 126 -8.82 17.85 29.77
C GLY A 126 -7.77 16.88 30.29
N ARG A 127 -8.22 15.69 30.77
CA ARG A 127 -7.29 14.61 31.17
C ARG A 127 -6.48 14.09 29.98
N ALA A 128 -7.12 13.83 28.82
CA ALA A 128 -6.48 13.36 27.61
C ALA A 128 -5.47 14.38 27.08
N VAL A 129 -5.85 15.67 27.01
CA VAL A 129 -4.95 16.77 26.59
C VAL A 129 -3.70 16.83 27.45
N LYS A 130 -3.84 16.70 28.78
CA LYS A 130 -2.70 16.68 29.70
C LYS A 130 -1.86 15.42 29.56
N ARG A 131 -2.51 14.25 29.55
CA ARG A 131 -1.83 12.95 29.54
C ARG A 131 -1.02 12.74 28.27
N TYR A 132 -1.63 12.97 27.09
CA TYR A 132 -1.00 12.79 25.79
C TYR A 132 -0.20 14.00 25.32
N ARG A 133 0.02 15.01 26.17
CA ARG A 133 0.81 16.23 25.85
C ARG A 133 0.36 16.91 24.55
N VAL A 134 -0.96 16.97 24.29
CA VAL A 134 -1.53 17.51 23.04
C VAL A 134 -1.06 18.94 22.75
N ILE A 135 -0.95 19.78 23.80
CA ILE A 135 -0.53 21.19 23.65
C ILE A 135 0.93 21.26 23.20
N GLU A 136 1.80 20.40 23.75
CA GLU A 136 3.21 20.31 23.36
C GLU A 136 3.32 19.84 21.90
N TYR A 137 2.54 18.84 21.50
CA TYR A 137 2.45 18.39 20.12
C TYR A 137 2.04 19.54 19.19
N VAL A 138 0.92 20.23 19.45
CA VAL A 138 0.46 21.35 18.61
C VAL A 138 1.53 22.44 18.51
N ARG A 139 2.16 22.77 19.63
CA ARG A 139 3.24 23.76 19.66
C ARG A 139 4.44 23.32 18.83
N SER A 140 4.87 22.07 18.95
CA SER A 140 5.98 21.55 18.15
C SER A 140 5.68 21.61 16.65
N ARG A 141 4.46 21.21 16.22
CA ARG A 141 4.03 21.21 14.80
C ARG A 141 3.83 22.61 14.22
N THR A 142 3.69 23.63 15.05
CA THR A 142 3.62 25.02 14.60
C THR A 142 4.97 25.74 14.62
N THR A 143 5.96 25.15 15.26
CA THR A 143 7.33 25.70 15.34
C THR A 143 8.19 25.05 14.26
N LYS A 144 8.89 25.86 13.44
CA LYS A 144 9.82 25.37 12.42
C LYS A 144 11.19 25.09 13.02
N SER A 145 11.89 24.09 12.49
CA SER A 145 13.28 23.79 12.78
C SER A 145 14.00 23.35 11.51
N ASP A 146 15.23 23.83 11.34
CA ASP A 146 16.13 23.42 10.28
C ASP A 146 17.11 22.34 10.77
N PHE A 147 16.92 21.81 11.98
CA PHE A 147 17.87 20.90 12.62
C PHE A 147 18.10 19.62 11.80
N ILE A 148 17.02 19.03 11.27
CA ILE A 148 17.13 17.84 10.40
C ILE A 148 17.88 18.21 9.12
N ASP A 149 17.53 19.31 8.47
CA ASP A 149 18.18 19.74 7.22
C ASP A 149 19.68 20.02 7.40
N GLN A 150 20.10 20.50 8.57
CA GLN A 150 21.51 20.78 8.90
C GLN A 150 22.31 19.53 9.26
N ASN A 151 21.67 18.47 9.74
CA ASN A 151 22.34 17.28 10.25
C ASN A 151 22.14 16.02 9.42
N TYR A 152 21.16 15.99 8.51
CA TYR A 152 20.89 14.84 7.64
C TYR A 152 21.98 14.68 6.58
N VAL A 153 22.47 13.45 6.45
CA VAL A 153 23.42 13.05 5.40
C VAL A 153 22.75 12.06 4.47
N GLU A 154 22.56 12.45 3.22
CA GLU A 154 21.95 11.60 2.20
C GLU A 154 22.78 10.33 1.96
N PRO A 155 22.20 9.12 2.00
CA PRO A 155 22.91 7.87 1.74
C PRO A 155 23.10 7.62 0.23
N THR A 156 23.96 8.43 -0.40
CA THR A 156 24.30 8.30 -1.83
C THR A 156 25.33 7.19 -2.06
N SER A 157 25.47 6.72 -3.32
CA SER A 157 26.49 5.76 -3.72
C SER A 157 27.93 6.28 -3.50
N GLU A 158 28.12 7.61 -3.42
CA GLU A 158 29.40 8.22 -3.09
C GLU A 158 29.73 8.14 -1.59
N ASN A 159 28.69 8.09 -0.75
CA ASN A 159 28.83 8.05 0.71
C ASN A 159 28.88 6.61 1.25
N VAL A 160 28.41 5.62 0.47
CA VAL A 160 28.25 4.21 0.87
C VAL A 160 28.98 3.30 -0.10
N VAL A 161 30.10 2.73 0.33
CA VAL A 161 30.96 1.89 -0.53
C VAL A 161 31.06 0.47 0.04
N PHE A 162 30.49 -0.48 -0.67
CA PHE A 162 30.47 -1.90 -0.28
C PHE A 162 31.83 -2.56 -0.53
N PRO A 163 32.21 -3.56 0.31
CA PRO A 163 33.35 -4.41 0.02
C PRO A 163 33.04 -5.32 -1.17
N GLU A 164 34.08 -5.85 -1.83
CA GLU A 164 33.93 -6.79 -2.93
C GLU A 164 33.16 -8.04 -2.50
N LYS A 165 33.54 -8.63 -1.36
CA LYS A 165 32.79 -9.73 -0.75
C LYS A 165 31.71 -9.16 0.19
N LYS A 166 30.47 -9.24 -0.25
CA LYS A 166 29.29 -8.76 0.49
C LYS A 166 28.90 -9.74 1.60
N ARG A 167 28.61 -9.23 2.78
CA ARG A 167 28.12 -10.03 3.91
C ARG A 167 26.59 -10.07 3.91
N ASN A 168 26.03 -11.17 4.34
CA ASN A 168 24.60 -11.26 4.64
C ASN A 168 24.23 -10.43 5.87
N LEU A 169 22.96 -10.07 5.98
CA LEU A 169 22.40 -9.40 7.15
C LEU A 169 21.21 -10.20 7.72
N VAL A 170 21.22 -10.39 9.01
CA VAL A 170 20.03 -10.80 9.78
C VAL A 170 19.73 -9.70 10.79
N TYR A 171 18.63 -8.99 10.61
CA TYR A 171 18.20 -7.87 11.46
C TYR A 171 16.96 -8.29 12.24
N ILE A 172 17.06 -8.40 13.56
CA ILE A 172 15.98 -8.88 14.43
C ILE A 172 15.53 -7.74 15.34
N PHE A 173 14.34 -7.23 15.08
CA PHE A 173 13.64 -6.32 15.97
C PHE A 173 12.95 -7.17 17.04
N LEU A 174 13.30 -6.94 18.28
CA LEU A 174 12.74 -7.58 19.47
C LEU A 174 11.65 -6.66 20.03
N GLU A 175 10.41 -7.05 19.88
CA GLU A 175 9.27 -6.24 20.31
C GLU A 175 9.38 -5.86 21.79
N SER A 176 9.40 -4.56 22.08
CA SER A 176 9.42 -3.96 23.42
C SER A 176 10.57 -4.40 24.34
N VAL A 177 11.66 -4.97 23.81
CA VAL A 177 12.79 -5.44 24.62
C VAL A 177 13.78 -4.31 24.94
N GLU A 178 14.00 -4.06 26.22
CA GLU A 178 14.89 -3.04 26.74
C GLU A 178 16.10 -3.62 27.48
N MET A 179 17.22 -2.92 27.44
CA MET A 179 18.32 -3.22 28.35
C MET A 179 17.94 -3.01 29.82
N THR A 180 16.92 -2.21 30.08
CA THR A 180 16.33 -1.96 31.40
C THR A 180 15.98 -3.23 32.15
N PHE A 181 15.58 -4.29 31.43
CA PHE A 181 15.11 -5.57 32.01
C PHE A 181 16.23 -6.51 32.49
N ALA A 182 17.49 -6.15 32.21
CA ALA A 182 18.62 -6.82 32.79
C ALA A 182 18.77 -6.45 34.29
N ASP A 183 19.54 -7.22 35.02
CA ASP A 183 19.85 -6.90 36.43
C ASP A 183 20.79 -5.70 36.55
N LYS A 184 20.80 -5.07 37.72
CA LYS A 184 21.61 -3.89 38.02
C LYS A 184 23.12 -4.16 37.89
N ALA A 185 23.58 -5.38 38.12
CA ALA A 185 25.00 -5.73 37.96
C ALA A 185 25.42 -5.73 36.48
N SER A 186 24.49 -6.08 35.60
CA SER A 186 24.68 -6.05 34.16
C SER A 186 24.35 -4.70 33.52
N GLY A 187 24.06 -3.65 34.30
CA GLY A 187 23.74 -2.31 33.81
C GLY A 187 22.25 -2.08 33.56
N GLY A 188 21.37 -3.02 33.88
CA GLY A 188 19.91 -2.84 33.82
C GLY A 188 19.36 -2.16 35.08
N ALA A 189 18.04 -2.14 35.22
CA ALA A 189 17.35 -1.52 36.35
C ALA A 189 16.68 -2.53 37.28
N PHE A 190 16.56 -3.79 36.89
CA PHE A 190 15.85 -4.80 37.63
C PHE A 190 16.75 -5.48 38.71
N ASP A 191 16.16 -5.99 39.75
CA ASP A 191 16.89 -6.76 40.74
C ASP A 191 17.22 -8.18 40.24
N LYS A 192 16.35 -8.76 39.42
CA LYS A 192 16.54 -10.06 38.78
C LYS A 192 16.45 -9.90 37.28
N ASN A 193 17.43 -10.42 36.55
CA ASN A 193 17.52 -10.32 35.10
C ASN A 193 16.37 -11.05 34.39
N ALA A 194 15.53 -10.31 33.66
CA ALA A 194 14.42 -10.88 32.90
C ALA A 194 14.81 -11.23 31.46
N ILE A 195 16.05 -10.91 31.00
CA ILE A 195 16.58 -11.20 29.67
C ILE A 195 17.99 -11.84 29.74
N PRO A 196 18.19 -12.92 30.54
CA PRO A 196 19.52 -13.36 30.90
C PRO A 196 20.36 -13.87 29.71
N GLU A 197 19.77 -14.57 28.73
CA GLU A 197 20.51 -15.08 27.58
C GLU A 197 20.88 -13.95 26.61
N LEU A 198 19.99 -12.97 26.40
CA LEU A 198 20.28 -11.77 25.59
C LEU A 198 21.38 -10.94 26.26
N THR A 199 21.31 -10.76 27.58
CA THR A 199 22.38 -10.11 28.38
C THR A 199 23.72 -10.79 28.17
N LYS A 200 23.75 -12.12 28.28
CA LYS A 200 24.95 -12.91 28.04
C LYS A 200 25.49 -12.75 26.63
N LEU A 201 24.63 -12.86 25.62
CA LEU A 201 25.04 -12.67 24.21
C LEU A 201 25.69 -11.30 23.99
N ALA A 202 25.08 -10.24 24.53
CA ALA A 202 25.59 -8.88 24.34
C ALA A 202 26.92 -8.63 25.06
N LEU A 203 27.11 -9.18 26.25
CA LEU A 203 28.33 -8.99 27.05
C LEU A 203 29.50 -9.87 26.63
N GLU A 204 29.23 -11.11 26.20
CA GLU A 204 30.29 -12.09 25.88
C GLU A 204 30.65 -12.16 24.41
N GLU A 205 29.70 -11.86 23.49
CA GLU A 205 29.91 -12.12 22.07
C GLU A 205 29.54 -10.94 21.17
N GLY A 206 28.76 -9.98 21.68
CA GLY A 206 28.23 -8.86 20.93
C GLY A 206 28.85 -7.52 21.28
N GLU A 207 28.46 -6.51 20.53
CA GLU A 207 28.78 -5.12 20.76
C GLU A 207 27.52 -4.33 21.05
N SER A 208 27.46 -3.71 22.24
CA SER A 208 26.39 -2.79 22.67
C SER A 208 26.87 -1.35 22.86
N PHE A 209 28.15 -1.11 22.60
CA PHE A 209 28.81 0.20 22.70
C PHE A 209 28.83 0.74 24.14
N SER A 210 28.94 -0.15 25.12
CA SER A 210 29.09 0.20 26.52
C SER A 210 30.49 0.67 26.88
N GLY A 211 31.50 0.29 26.09
CA GLY A 211 32.90 0.61 26.25
C GLY A 211 33.67 -0.37 27.13
N ASP A 212 33.03 -1.07 28.06
CA ASP A 212 33.70 -1.96 29.03
C ASP A 212 33.33 -3.44 28.89
N HIS A 213 32.31 -3.79 28.10
CA HIS A 213 31.75 -5.12 27.94
C HIS A 213 31.35 -5.84 29.27
N LYS A 214 31.23 -5.06 30.38
CA LYS A 214 30.76 -5.58 31.68
C LYS A 214 29.31 -5.22 31.93
N THR A 215 28.88 -4.12 31.35
CA THR A 215 27.51 -3.64 31.44
C THR A 215 26.91 -3.48 30.06
N LEU A 216 25.60 -3.65 29.98
CA LEU A 216 24.84 -3.39 28.77
C LEU A 216 24.78 -1.88 28.49
N ASN A 217 24.64 -1.56 27.24
CA ASN A 217 24.21 -0.25 26.77
C ASN A 217 23.08 -0.43 25.75
N GLY A 218 22.37 0.66 25.41
CA GLY A 218 21.23 0.64 24.50
C GLY A 218 20.98 1.96 23.82
N GLY A 219 20.11 1.93 22.81
CA GLY A 219 19.75 3.11 22.04
C GLY A 219 18.59 3.87 22.68
N TYR A 220 18.75 5.19 22.84
CA TYR A 220 17.64 6.05 23.23
C TYR A 220 16.65 6.24 22.07
N VAL A 221 15.37 6.32 22.40
CA VAL A 221 14.32 6.71 21.46
C VAL A 221 13.99 8.19 21.59
N THR A 222 13.53 8.79 20.51
CA THR A 222 13.09 10.20 20.48
C THR A 222 11.67 10.30 19.97
N THR A 223 11.13 11.50 19.88
CA THR A 223 9.82 11.74 19.21
C THR A 223 9.84 11.10 17.82
N GLY A 224 8.82 10.29 17.52
CA GLY A 224 8.65 9.62 16.23
C GLY A 224 9.46 8.31 16.05
N SER A 225 10.12 7.80 17.10
CA SER A 225 10.79 6.49 17.10
C SER A 225 10.44 5.60 18.30
N SER A 226 9.43 5.99 19.10
CA SER A 226 9.04 5.32 20.35
C SER A 226 7.95 4.26 20.20
N TYR A 227 7.63 3.84 18.98
CA TYR A 227 6.66 2.81 18.65
C TYR A 227 7.17 1.99 17.45
N THR A 228 6.65 0.79 17.27
CA THR A 228 7.19 -0.20 16.32
C THR A 228 7.50 0.38 14.94
N MET A 229 6.51 1.00 14.27
CA MET A 229 6.76 1.52 12.92
C MET A 229 7.77 2.67 12.92
N GLY A 230 7.71 3.56 13.91
CA GLY A 230 8.70 4.62 14.10
C GLY A 230 10.12 4.08 14.31
N ALA A 231 10.24 3.00 15.06
CA ALA A 231 11.51 2.31 15.30
C ALA A 231 12.06 1.63 14.04
N LEU A 232 11.22 0.91 13.29
CA LEU A 232 11.60 0.26 12.03
C LEU A 232 12.17 1.29 11.06
N VAL A 233 11.51 2.43 10.89
CA VAL A 233 11.99 3.52 10.02
C VAL A 233 13.27 4.15 10.57
N ALA A 234 13.30 4.51 11.85
CA ALA A 234 14.44 5.17 12.47
C ALA A 234 15.73 4.36 12.32
N GLN A 235 15.66 3.04 12.57
CA GLN A 235 16.82 2.15 12.56
C GLN A 235 17.23 1.72 11.14
N THR A 236 16.37 1.88 10.15
CA THR A 236 16.68 1.51 8.76
C THR A 236 16.87 2.69 7.82
N SER A 237 16.61 3.91 8.30
CA SER A 237 16.76 5.12 7.48
C SER A 237 17.45 6.30 8.20
N GLY A 238 17.59 6.21 9.53
CA GLY A 238 18.21 7.25 10.34
C GLY A 238 17.37 8.51 10.53
N VAL A 239 16.02 8.41 10.40
CA VAL A 239 15.11 9.55 10.64
C VAL A 239 13.85 9.12 11.38
N PRO A 240 13.22 9.99 12.21
CA PRO A 240 11.96 9.68 12.88
C PRO A 240 10.77 9.71 11.93
N VAL A 241 9.70 9.01 12.31
CA VAL A 241 8.40 9.13 11.65
C VAL A 241 7.63 10.29 12.27
N ILE A 242 7.30 11.29 11.48
CA ILE A 242 6.61 12.48 11.93
C ILE A 242 5.21 12.50 11.32
N GLY A 243 4.20 12.15 12.13
CA GLY A 243 2.80 12.25 11.78
C GLY A 243 2.35 13.72 11.62
N SER A 244 1.59 14.03 10.58
CA SER A 244 1.06 15.38 10.34
C SER A 244 -0.44 15.32 10.09
N ILE A 245 -1.23 16.01 10.94
CA ILE A 245 -2.68 16.19 10.70
C ILE A 245 -2.82 17.16 9.52
N GLY A 246 -3.34 16.69 8.40
CA GLY A 246 -3.75 17.52 7.26
C GLY A 246 -2.71 17.70 6.13
N ASN A 247 -1.59 16.99 6.12
CA ASN A 247 -0.71 16.92 4.95
C ASN A 247 -1.04 15.70 4.10
N ALA A 248 -1.43 15.91 2.85
CA ALA A 248 -1.66 14.84 1.87
C ALA A 248 -0.40 14.00 1.57
N ALA A 249 0.79 14.49 1.91
CA ALA A 249 2.05 13.77 1.80
C ALA A 249 2.27 12.70 2.89
N ALA A 250 1.39 12.61 3.88
CA ALA A 250 1.51 11.72 5.03
C ALA A 250 0.33 10.73 5.15
N SER A 251 -0.31 10.37 4.05
CA SER A 251 -1.18 9.20 4.02
C SER A 251 -0.31 7.96 3.85
N TYR A 252 0.19 7.41 4.97
CA TYR A 252 0.92 6.14 5.00
C TYR A 252 0.08 4.95 4.50
N ALA A 253 -1.13 5.19 4.04
CA ALA A 253 -1.97 4.23 3.34
C ALA A 253 -1.53 4.02 1.89
N ASP A 254 -0.96 5.06 1.26
CA ASP A 254 -0.70 5.07 -0.18
C ASP A 254 0.79 4.99 -0.53
N SER A 255 1.66 5.58 0.30
CA SER A 255 3.11 5.59 0.12
C SER A 255 3.80 5.99 1.43
N PHE A 256 4.97 5.43 1.70
CA PHE A 256 5.68 5.65 2.95
C PHE A 256 7.00 6.40 2.74
N TYR A 257 6.96 7.73 2.69
CA TYR A 257 8.13 8.59 2.45
C TYR A 257 8.90 8.23 1.16
N PRO A 258 8.30 8.32 -0.01
CA PRO A 258 8.87 7.80 -1.25
C PRO A 258 10.21 8.42 -1.64
N GLY A 259 10.52 9.62 -1.15
CA GLY A 259 11.81 10.27 -1.34
C GLY A 259 12.86 9.90 -0.30
N LEU A 260 12.57 8.99 0.63
CA LEU A 260 13.53 8.51 1.61
C LEU A 260 14.35 7.36 1.03
N ARG A 261 15.64 7.32 1.29
CA ARG A 261 16.49 6.19 0.92
C ARG A 261 16.91 5.41 2.16
N THR A 262 16.59 4.14 2.20
CA THR A 262 16.70 3.29 3.37
C THR A 262 17.79 2.24 3.23
N LEU A 263 18.05 1.49 4.31
CA LEU A 263 18.88 0.29 4.30
C LEU A 263 18.42 -0.71 3.22
N GLY A 264 17.09 -0.93 3.11
CA GLY A 264 16.53 -1.83 2.12
C GLY A 264 16.84 -1.40 0.68
N ASP A 265 16.72 -0.09 0.37
CA ASP A 265 17.04 0.42 -0.97
C ASP A 265 18.52 0.25 -1.29
N ILE A 266 19.40 0.55 -0.33
CA ILE A 266 20.86 0.38 -0.47
C ILE A 266 21.20 -1.09 -0.74
N LEU A 267 20.64 -2.03 0.02
CA LEU A 267 20.90 -3.46 -0.14
C LEU A 267 20.33 -4.01 -1.45
N LYS A 268 19.15 -3.55 -1.86
CA LYS A 268 18.57 -3.92 -3.16
C LYS A 268 19.46 -3.53 -4.33
N GLU A 269 19.96 -2.29 -4.34
CA GLU A 269 20.91 -1.82 -5.36
C GLU A 269 22.19 -2.66 -5.40
N GLN A 270 22.54 -3.29 -4.29
CA GLN A 270 23.68 -4.19 -4.19
C GLN A 270 23.35 -5.66 -4.55
N GLY A 271 22.11 -5.94 -4.96
CA GLY A 271 21.66 -7.25 -5.41
C GLY A 271 21.32 -8.24 -4.30
N TYR A 272 20.99 -7.76 -3.10
CA TYR A 272 20.53 -8.59 -2.00
C TYR A 272 19.12 -9.12 -2.23
N ASN A 273 18.90 -10.39 -1.91
CA ASN A 273 17.56 -10.93 -1.72
C ASN A 273 17.05 -10.53 -0.33
N GLN A 274 15.88 -9.91 -0.25
CA GLN A 274 15.39 -9.30 0.99
C GLN A 274 14.05 -9.88 1.41
N VAL A 275 13.96 -10.26 2.68
CA VAL A 275 12.72 -10.79 3.28
C VAL A 275 12.43 -10.05 4.59
N PHE A 276 11.19 -9.62 4.76
CA PHE A 276 10.65 -9.12 6.03
C PHE A 276 9.71 -10.16 6.62
N MET A 277 9.95 -10.55 7.87
CA MET A 277 9.15 -11.58 8.57
C MET A 277 8.55 -11.02 9.86
N CYS A 278 7.27 -11.33 10.11
CA CYS A 278 6.63 -11.07 11.41
C CYS A 278 5.46 -12.04 11.65
N GLY A 279 5.16 -12.32 12.91
CA GLY A 279 4.05 -13.20 13.28
C GLY A 279 2.67 -12.57 13.14
N SER A 280 2.58 -11.25 12.99
CA SER A 280 1.35 -10.47 12.84
C SER A 280 1.08 -10.07 11.38
N GLU A 281 -0.10 -9.48 11.11
CA GLU A 281 -0.42 -8.92 9.79
C GLU A 281 0.45 -7.68 9.52
N ALA A 282 1.31 -7.74 8.50
CA ALA A 282 2.24 -6.65 8.19
C ALA A 282 1.58 -5.41 7.57
N THR A 283 0.30 -5.48 7.20
CA THR A 283 -0.49 -4.32 6.78
C THR A 283 -0.69 -3.33 7.93
N PHE A 284 -0.77 -3.81 9.18
CA PHE A 284 -0.90 -2.95 10.34
C PHE A 284 0.25 -1.95 10.46
N GLY A 285 -0.08 -0.67 10.62
CA GLY A 285 0.88 0.43 10.73
C GLY A 285 1.66 0.72 9.44
N GLY A 286 1.33 0.08 8.31
CA GLY A 286 2.01 0.31 7.03
C GLY A 286 3.34 -0.42 6.87
N ARG A 287 3.65 -1.41 7.72
CA ARG A 287 4.93 -2.17 7.67
C ARG A 287 5.18 -2.83 6.31
N ALA A 288 4.17 -3.53 5.78
CA ALA A 288 4.28 -4.18 4.46
C ALA A 288 4.52 -3.15 3.35
N LEU A 289 3.85 -2.00 3.40
CA LEU A 289 4.04 -0.92 2.44
C LEU A 289 5.48 -0.40 2.48
N TYR A 290 5.98 -0.08 3.68
CA TYR A 290 7.33 0.43 3.87
C TYR A 290 8.39 -0.52 3.32
N PHE A 291 8.40 -1.78 3.73
CA PHE A 291 9.43 -2.74 3.29
C PHE A 291 9.32 -3.11 1.81
N LYS A 292 8.11 -3.12 1.25
CA LYS A 292 7.93 -3.34 -0.20
C LYS A 292 8.40 -2.14 -1.02
N GLU A 293 8.05 -0.93 -0.60
CA GLU A 293 8.44 0.30 -1.28
C GLU A 293 9.95 0.53 -1.17
N HIS A 294 10.50 0.40 0.04
CA HIS A 294 11.90 0.61 0.35
C HIS A 294 12.69 -0.70 0.37
N GLY A 295 13.14 -1.12 -0.80
CA GLY A 295 14.00 -2.30 -0.93
C GLY A 295 13.33 -3.52 -1.58
N GLY A 296 12.01 -3.49 -1.81
CA GLY A 296 11.31 -4.58 -2.50
C GLY A 296 11.36 -5.91 -1.74
N TYR A 297 11.22 -5.87 -0.41
CA TYR A 297 11.24 -7.07 0.41
C TYR A 297 10.08 -8.01 0.08
N GLN A 298 10.35 -9.29 0.06
CA GLN A 298 9.30 -10.29 0.18
C GLN A 298 8.75 -10.25 1.61
N VAL A 299 7.44 -10.07 1.77
CA VAL A 299 6.80 -10.04 3.08
C VAL A 299 6.30 -11.42 3.44
N PHE A 300 6.80 -11.97 4.54
CA PHE A 300 6.37 -13.22 5.14
C PHE A 300 5.71 -12.89 6.49
N ASP A 301 4.42 -12.64 6.46
CA ASP A 301 3.61 -12.26 7.62
C ASP A 301 2.57 -13.34 7.97
N TYR A 302 1.65 -13.03 8.87
CA TYR A 302 0.57 -13.94 9.25
C TYR A 302 -0.26 -14.39 8.04
N ASP A 303 -0.62 -13.46 7.15
CA ASP A 303 -1.41 -13.79 5.96
C ASP A 303 -0.64 -14.66 4.98
N TYR A 304 0.65 -14.38 4.78
CA TYR A 304 1.50 -15.22 3.96
C TYR A 304 1.59 -16.64 4.51
N ALA A 305 1.85 -16.79 5.83
CA ALA A 305 1.96 -18.09 6.46
C ALA A 305 0.67 -18.90 6.35
N ARG A 306 -0.48 -18.26 6.56
CA ARG A 306 -1.79 -18.89 6.45
C ARG A 306 -2.13 -19.30 5.01
N ASN A 307 -1.87 -18.42 4.05
CA ASN A 307 -2.23 -18.63 2.66
C ASN A 307 -1.34 -19.66 1.96
N ASN A 308 -0.09 -19.83 2.41
CA ASN A 308 0.85 -20.81 1.88
C ASN A 308 0.96 -22.10 2.71
N GLY A 309 0.05 -22.29 3.67
CA GLY A 309 -0.07 -23.56 4.41
C GLY A 309 1.02 -23.81 5.48
N TYR A 310 1.78 -22.79 5.90
CA TYR A 310 2.71 -22.87 7.01
C TYR A 310 1.97 -23.00 8.36
N ILE A 311 0.77 -22.47 8.43
CA ILE A 311 -0.15 -22.60 9.56
C ILE A 311 -1.55 -22.99 9.05
N PRO A 312 -2.40 -23.67 9.87
CA PRO A 312 -3.80 -23.91 9.53
C PRO A 312 -4.56 -22.62 9.25
N LYS A 313 -5.59 -22.68 8.37
CA LYS A 313 -6.36 -21.50 7.96
C LYS A 313 -7.07 -20.77 9.10
N ASP A 314 -7.44 -21.48 10.14
CA ASP A 314 -8.11 -21.00 11.34
C ASP A 314 -7.14 -20.76 12.51
N TYR A 315 -5.85 -20.99 12.32
CA TYR A 315 -4.85 -20.78 13.34
C TYR A 315 -4.62 -19.27 13.56
N ARG A 316 -4.94 -18.82 14.75
CA ARG A 316 -4.59 -17.47 15.21
C ARG A 316 -4.42 -17.49 16.72
N VAL A 317 -3.29 -16.99 17.19
CA VAL A 317 -3.01 -16.70 18.58
C VAL A 317 -2.49 -15.27 18.68
N TRP A 318 -2.83 -14.56 19.75
CA TRP A 318 -2.37 -13.20 19.98
C TRP A 318 -2.56 -12.30 18.73
N TRP A 319 -1.49 -11.72 18.23
CA TRP A 319 -1.50 -10.86 17.03
C TRP A 319 -1.48 -11.64 15.70
N GLY A 320 -1.33 -12.95 15.72
CA GLY A 320 -1.27 -13.78 14.52
C GLY A 320 -0.76 -15.19 14.82
N TYR A 321 0.57 -15.42 14.75
CA TYR A 321 1.24 -16.61 15.26
C TYR A 321 2.45 -16.23 16.12
N GLU A 322 2.77 -17.07 17.10
CA GLU A 322 3.78 -16.85 18.14
C GLU A 322 5.21 -16.90 17.59
N ASP A 323 6.16 -16.30 18.35
CA ASP A 323 7.58 -16.18 17.99
C ASP A 323 8.29 -17.52 17.77
N ARG A 324 7.88 -18.58 18.48
CA ARG A 324 8.39 -19.93 18.24
C ARG A 324 8.25 -20.34 16.77
N LYS A 325 7.06 -20.15 16.18
CA LYS A 325 6.82 -20.44 14.77
C LYS A 325 7.58 -19.49 13.86
N LEU A 326 7.62 -18.21 14.20
CA LEU A 326 8.37 -17.20 13.44
C LEU A 326 9.84 -17.63 13.30
N LEU A 327 10.47 -18.04 14.39
CA LEU A 327 11.86 -18.49 14.41
C LEU A 327 12.08 -19.79 13.61
N ASP A 328 11.12 -20.74 13.68
CA ASP A 328 11.22 -21.97 12.89
C ASP A 328 11.04 -21.70 11.38
N PHE A 329 10.15 -20.81 11.00
CA PHE A 329 10.01 -20.37 9.60
C PHE A 329 11.23 -19.58 9.15
N ALA A 330 11.83 -18.75 10.02
CA ALA A 330 13.05 -18.02 9.72
C ALA A 330 14.24 -18.97 9.46
N LYS A 331 14.37 -20.09 10.20
CA LYS A 331 15.39 -21.12 9.92
C LYS A 331 15.23 -21.69 8.51
N THR A 332 14.00 -22.02 8.14
CA THR A 332 13.68 -22.53 6.79
C THR A 332 14.05 -21.49 5.75
N ARG A 333 13.59 -20.24 5.95
CA ARG A 333 13.83 -19.16 4.98
C ARG A 333 15.29 -18.78 4.82
N LEU A 334 16.08 -18.78 5.91
CA LEU A 334 17.53 -18.56 5.85
C LEU A 334 18.24 -19.67 5.06
N THR A 335 17.82 -20.93 5.23
CA THR A 335 18.35 -22.05 4.47
C THR A 335 18.06 -21.89 2.96
N GLU A 336 16.86 -21.49 2.61
CA GLU A 336 16.45 -21.19 1.23
C GLU A 336 17.28 -20.03 0.65
N LEU A 337 17.35 -18.90 1.33
CA LEU A 337 18.12 -17.73 0.91
C LEU A 337 19.60 -18.05 0.68
N ASN A 338 20.19 -18.84 1.56
CA ASN A 338 21.58 -19.28 1.41
C ASN A 338 21.77 -20.14 0.14
N SER A 339 20.79 -21.01 -0.17
CA SER A 339 20.85 -21.88 -1.34
C SER A 339 20.77 -21.11 -2.67
N GLU A 340 20.23 -19.91 -2.67
CA GLU A 340 20.13 -19.05 -3.85
C GLU A 340 21.49 -18.44 -4.29
N GLY A 341 22.51 -18.53 -3.44
CA GLY A 341 23.88 -18.11 -3.76
C GLY A 341 24.07 -16.59 -3.92
N LYS A 342 23.08 -15.78 -3.54
CA LYS A 342 23.15 -14.32 -3.52
C LYS A 342 23.28 -13.82 -2.08
N PRO A 343 23.85 -12.63 -1.87
CA PRO A 343 23.79 -12.03 -0.54
C PRO A 343 22.33 -11.78 -0.16
N PHE A 344 21.99 -11.99 1.10
CA PHE A 344 20.64 -11.87 1.58
C PHE A 344 20.54 -10.94 2.80
N ASN A 345 19.33 -10.40 2.97
CA ASN A 345 18.90 -9.68 4.16
C ASN A 345 17.59 -10.28 4.67
N LEU A 346 17.60 -10.87 5.85
CA LEU A 346 16.40 -11.25 6.57
C LEU A 346 16.19 -10.26 7.71
N THR A 347 15.12 -9.47 7.61
CA THR A 347 14.64 -8.56 8.65
C THR A 347 13.44 -9.20 9.33
N MET A 348 13.45 -9.30 10.65
CA MET A 348 12.39 -9.97 11.42
C MET A 348 11.94 -9.12 12.59
N LEU A 349 10.63 -9.16 12.90
CA LEU A 349 10.03 -8.52 14.07
C LEU A 349 9.31 -9.58 14.91
N THR A 350 9.70 -9.72 16.16
CA THR A 350 9.02 -10.59 17.16
C THR A 350 7.71 -9.96 17.64
N VAL A 351 6.86 -10.72 18.33
CA VAL A 351 5.54 -10.25 18.75
C VAL A 351 5.13 -10.70 20.16
N ASP A 352 5.68 -11.81 20.68
CA ASP A 352 5.20 -12.39 21.95
C ASP A 352 5.40 -11.45 23.14
N THR A 353 6.36 -10.55 23.08
CA THR A 353 6.68 -9.54 24.10
C THR A 353 5.89 -8.23 23.97
N HIS A 354 4.86 -8.17 23.12
CA HIS A 354 4.00 -6.99 23.02
C HIS A 354 3.16 -6.79 24.29
N PHE A 355 2.93 -5.53 24.70
CA PHE A 355 2.12 -5.19 25.88
C PHE A 355 0.60 -5.52 25.63
N GLU A 356 -0.26 -5.73 26.66
CA GLU A 356 0.13 -5.82 28.08
C GLU A 356 0.55 -7.27 28.39
N ASP A 357 1.52 -7.44 29.32
CA ASP A 357 1.98 -8.72 29.88
C ASP A 357 2.52 -9.77 28.90
N GLY A 358 2.51 -9.52 27.60
CA GLY A 358 2.97 -10.42 26.55
C GLY A 358 2.14 -11.71 26.39
N PHE A 359 2.53 -12.53 25.43
CA PHE A 359 1.88 -13.81 25.13
C PHE A 359 2.64 -14.99 25.79
N VAL A 360 1.98 -15.75 26.66
CA VAL A 360 2.53 -16.95 27.30
C VAL A 360 2.41 -18.12 26.32
N CYS A 361 3.52 -18.50 25.70
CA CYS A 361 3.59 -19.68 24.81
C CYS A 361 3.95 -20.95 25.60
N ASP A 362 3.90 -22.12 24.94
CA ASP A 362 4.22 -23.43 25.55
C ASP A 362 5.64 -23.54 26.11
N LEU A 363 6.55 -22.66 25.70
CA LEU A 363 7.95 -22.65 26.16
C LEU A 363 8.19 -21.71 27.35
N CYS A 364 7.21 -20.91 27.72
CA CYS A 364 7.32 -20.03 28.87
C CYS A 364 7.37 -20.84 30.16
N LYS A 365 8.28 -20.47 31.06
CA LYS A 365 8.42 -21.04 32.39
C LYS A 365 7.95 -20.03 33.42
N ASP A 366 7.55 -20.54 34.60
CA ASP A 366 7.14 -19.73 35.73
C ASP A 366 8.37 -19.44 36.62
N GLU A 367 9.23 -18.52 36.16
CA GLU A 367 10.51 -18.17 36.79
C GLU A 367 10.43 -16.86 37.61
N PHE A 368 9.39 -16.05 37.33
CA PHE A 368 9.14 -14.74 37.95
C PHE A 368 7.69 -14.63 38.40
N ASP A 369 7.46 -13.84 39.45
CA ASP A 369 6.10 -13.56 39.94
C ASP A 369 5.27 -12.74 38.96
N VAL A 370 5.92 -12.01 38.04
CA VAL A 370 5.28 -11.16 36.99
C VAL A 370 5.29 -11.89 35.66
N GLN A 371 4.12 -12.07 35.05
CA GLN A 371 3.95 -12.76 33.76
C GLN A 371 4.85 -12.18 32.68
N TYR A 372 4.92 -10.85 32.58
CA TYR A 372 5.69 -10.21 31.51
C TYR A 372 7.19 -10.54 31.61
N SER A 373 7.75 -10.67 32.84
CA SER A 373 9.12 -11.15 33.03
C SER A 373 9.32 -12.59 32.57
N ASN A 374 8.32 -13.46 32.74
CA ASN A 374 8.36 -14.85 32.26
C ASN A 374 8.35 -14.89 30.70
N VAL A 375 7.59 -14.01 30.05
CA VAL A 375 7.55 -13.89 28.59
C VAL A 375 8.86 -13.32 28.06
N MET A 376 9.42 -12.28 28.70
CA MET A 376 10.73 -11.71 28.36
C MET A 376 11.85 -12.75 28.45
N ALA A 377 11.88 -13.55 29.54
CA ALA A 377 12.85 -14.62 29.71
C ALA A 377 12.67 -15.74 28.68
N CYS A 378 11.43 -16.03 28.29
CA CYS A 378 11.13 -16.98 27.22
C CYS A 378 11.65 -16.49 25.89
N SER A 379 11.39 -15.25 25.52
CA SER A 379 11.89 -14.62 24.31
C SER A 379 13.43 -14.62 24.29
N SER A 380 14.06 -14.24 25.40
CA SER A 380 15.52 -14.27 25.57
C SER A 380 16.12 -15.66 25.25
N ARG A 381 15.54 -16.74 25.79
CA ARG A 381 15.96 -18.12 25.49
C ARG A 381 15.77 -18.48 24.01
N GLN A 382 14.60 -18.23 23.45
CA GLN A 382 14.27 -18.58 22.07
C GLN A 382 15.20 -17.88 21.08
N ILE A 383 15.47 -16.59 21.27
CA ILE A 383 16.41 -15.83 20.42
C ILE A 383 17.83 -16.39 20.59
N SER A 384 18.28 -16.68 21.80
CA SER A 384 19.61 -17.29 22.04
C SER A 384 19.75 -18.66 21.37
N GLU A 385 18.72 -19.50 21.42
CA GLU A 385 18.67 -20.79 20.73
C GLU A 385 18.71 -20.63 19.21
N PHE A 386 18.00 -19.63 18.67
CA PHE A 386 18.02 -19.31 17.24
C PHE A 386 19.42 -18.86 16.79
N ILE A 387 20.08 -17.98 17.56
CA ILE A 387 21.47 -17.59 17.29
C ILE A 387 22.40 -18.80 17.38
N GLY A 388 22.19 -19.69 18.37
CA GLY A 388 22.93 -20.94 18.53
C GLY A 388 22.76 -21.90 17.33
N TRP A 389 21.59 -21.90 16.70
CA TRP A 389 21.34 -22.63 15.44
C TRP A 389 22.08 -21.97 14.27
N MET A 390 22.01 -20.63 14.16
CA MET A 390 22.70 -19.88 13.09
C MET A 390 24.21 -20.13 13.12
N LYS A 391 24.83 -20.18 14.31
CA LYS A 391 26.27 -20.44 14.46
C LYS A 391 26.73 -21.79 13.89
N LYS A 392 25.82 -22.73 13.66
CA LYS A 392 26.10 -24.05 13.09
C LYS A 392 25.93 -24.09 11.56
N GLN A 393 25.48 -22.97 10.94
CA GLN A 393 25.25 -22.92 9.51
C GLN A 393 26.49 -22.41 8.79
N ASP A 394 26.68 -22.85 7.55
CA ASP A 394 27.81 -22.48 6.69
C ASP A 394 27.82 -20.99 6.29
N PHE A 395 26.65 -20.35 6.29
CA PHE A 395 26.54 -18.92 6.00
C PHE A 395 26.93 -18.03 7.20
N PHE A 396 27.06 -18.56 8.42
CA PHE A 396 27.24 -17.76 9.64
C PHE A 396 28.47 -16.86 9.56
N GLU A 397 29.62 -17.39 9.16
CA GLU A 397 30.88 -16.64 9.08
C GLU A 397 30.77 -15.38 8.21
N ASN A 398 29.91 -15.40 7.19
CA ASN A 398 29.67 -14.29 6.28
C ASN A 398 28.35 -13.55 6.59
N THR A 399 27.84 -13.61 7.82
CA THR A 399 26.56 -12.98 8.19
C THR A 399 26.75 -12.06 9.39
N THR A 400 26.36 -10.80 9.25
CA THR A 400 26.23 -9.84 10.36
C THR A 400 24.84 -9.97 10.97
N ILE A 401 24.73 -9.99 12.29
CA ILE A 401 23.47 -10.10 13.02
C ILE A 401 23.30 -8.85 13.88
N VAL A 402 22.13 -8.22 13.79
CA VAL A 402 21.73 -7.08 14.63
C VAL A 402 20.50 -7.50 15.42
N LEU A 403 20.63 -7.58 16.75
CA LEU A 403 19.54 -7.78 17.69
C LEU A 403 19.24 -6.45 18.37
N VAL A 404 18.02 -5.98 18.27
CA VAL A 404 17.67 -4.67 18.80
C VAL A 404 16.23 -4.65 19.28
N GLY A 405 16.00 -4.09 20.47
CA GLY A 405 14.66 -3.74 20.89
C GLY A 405 14.12 -2.62 20.00
N ASP A 406 12.91 -2.78 19.50
CA ASP A 406 12.35 -1.76 18.62
C ASP A 406 12.11 -0.45 19.40
N HIS A 407 11.42 -0.50 20.52
CA HIS A 407 11.19 0.64 21.42
C HIS A 407 11.00 0.19 22.88
N PRO A 408 11.05 1.10 23.87
CA PRO A 408 10.67 0.79 25.25
C PRO A 408 9.22 0.35 25.38
N THR A 409 8.95 -0.62 26.26
CA THR A 409 7.59 -1.11 26.46
C THR A 409 6.64 0.01 26.90
N MET A 410 5.40 -0.05 26.39
CA MET A 410 4.29 0.83 26.78
C MET A 410 3.60 0.34 28.08
N ASP A 411 4.07 -0.76 28.68
CA ASP A 411 3.57 -1.24 29.95
C ASP A 411 4.17 -0.44 31.10
N ALA A 412 3.47 0.63 31.48
CA ALA A 412 3.91 1.53 32.57
C ALA A 412 3.96 0.83 33.93
N ASP A 413 3.07 -0.14 34.17
CA ASP A 413 3.00 -0.85 35.44
C ASP A 413 4.21 -1.77 35.62
N TYR A 414 4.72 -2.33 34.53
CA TYR A 414 5.92 -3.16 34.55
C TYR A 414 7.19 -2.39 34.88
N CYS A 415 7.29 -1.14 34.45
CA CYS A 415 8.44 -0.28 34.70
C CYS A 415 8.25 0.72 35.85
N LYS A 416 7.17 0.63 36.62
CA LYS A 416 6.83 1.63 37.66
C LYS A 416 7.88 1.82 38.75
N GLU A 417 8.74 0.81 38.98
CA GLU A 417 9.79 0.84 40.01
C GLU A 417 11.15 1.28 39.45
N VAL A 418 11.23 1.49 38.11
CA VAL A 418 12.42 2.03 37.48
C VAL A 418 12.49 3.53 37.75
N GLU A 419 13.61 3.99 38.28
CA GLU A 419 13.80 5.40 38.59
C GLU A 419 13.83 6.23 37.28
N ASP A 420 13.18 7.38 37.27
CA ASP A 420 13.15 8.30 36.12
C ASP A 420 14.56 8.67 35.62
N SER A 421 15.54 8.73 36.53
CA SER A 421 16.94 9.02 36.26
C SER A 421 17.67 7.94 35.47
N PHE A 422 17.14 6.70 35.42
CA PHE A 422 17.79 5.58 34.72
C PHE A 422 17.86 5.78 33.19
N GLY A 423 16.87 6.44 32.60
CA GLY A 423 16.82 6.67 31.15
C GLY A 423 16.67 5.36 30.38
N ARG A 424 15.42 4.86 30.25
CA ARG A 424 15.09 3.61 29.56
C ARG A 424 15.56 3.62 28.11
N ARG A 425 16.11 2.47 27.67
CA ARG A 425 16.76 2.34 26.35
C ARG A 425 16.42 1.00 25.72
N SER A 426 16.22 0.99 24.40
CA SER A 426 16.08 -0.25 23.62
C SER A 426 17.33 -1.11 23.74
N PHE A 427 17.17 -2.42 23.87
CA PHE A 427 18.27 -3.38 23.84
C PHE A 427 19.02 -3.32 22.51
N VAL A 428 20.35 -3.42 22.54
CA VAL A 428 21.19 -3.45 21.32
C VAL A 428 22.30 -4.46 21.50
N CYS A 429 22.47 -5.33 20.49
CA CYS A 429 23.58 -6.28 20.40
C CYS A 429 23.92 -6.54 18.92
N VAL A 430 25.12 -6.16 18.50
CA VAL A 430 25.63 -6.45 17.16
C VAL A 430 26.59 -7.63 17.24
N LEU A 431 26.26 -8.73 16.57
CA LEU A 431 27.05 -9.97 16.54
C LEU A 431 27.75 -10.14 15.19
N ASN A 432 28.92 -10.78 15.23
CA ASN A 432 29.67 -11.14 14.04
C ASN A 432 29.90 -9.96 13.10
N SER A 433 30.32 -8.81 13.66
CA SER A 433 30.67 -7.61 12.91
C SER A 433 31.93 -7.84 12.06
N ALA A 434 31.97 -7.22 10.85
CA ALA A 434 33.17 -7.18 10.01
C ALA A 434 34.22 -6.16 10.48
N VAL A 435 33.87 -5.30 11.43
CA VAL A 435 34.72 -4.25 11.98
C VAL A 435 34.72 -4.28 13.50
N GLU A 436 35.83 -3.84 14.07
CA GLU A 436 35.99 -3.69 15.53
C GLU A 436 35.68 -2.27 15.95
N THR A 437 35.23 -2.11 17.20
CA THR A 437 34.95 -0.81 17.80
C THR A 437 36.26 -0.03 17.99
N LYS A 438 36.35 1.16 17.39
CA LYS A 438 37.50 2.02 17.54
C LYS A 438 37.46 2.91 18.78
N ASN A 439 36.27 3.15 19.30
CA ASN A 439 36.06 3.95 20.50
C ASN A 439 35.74 3.04 21.68
N PRO A 440 36.68 2.80 22.59
CA PRO A 440 36.49 1.91 23.72
C PRO A 440 35.73 2.56 24.89
N THR A 441 35.19 3.78 24.72
CA THR A 441 34.43 4.48 25.75
C THR A 441 32.92 4.22 25.60
N HIS A 442 32.19 4.39 26.68
CA HIS A 442 30.73 4.39 26.64
C HIS A 442 30.19 5.40 25.64
N ARG A 443 29.24 4.98 24.80
CA ARG A 443 28.59 5.83 23.80
C ARG A 443 27.16 6.17 24.25
N ASP A 444 26.82 7.45 24.21
CA ASP A 444 25.43 7.88 24.27
C ASP A 444 24.89 8.02 22.83
N TYR A 445 23.87 7.22 22.49
CA TYR A 445 23.36 7.15 21.12
C TYR A 445 21.86 6.94 21.06
N THR A 446 21.29 7.30 19.91
CA THR A 446 19.87 7.05 19.59
C THR A 446 19.74 5.87 18.63
N THR A 447 18.53 5.37 18.48
CA THR A 447 18.25 4.26 17.54
C THR A 447 18.51 4.63 16.07
N TYR A 448 18.61 5.91 15.71
CA TYR A 448 19.04 6.37 14.37
C TYR A 448 20.47 5.97 14.02
N ASP A 449 21.33 5.91 15.03
CA ASP A 449 22.73 5.58 14.86
C ASP A 449 22.93 4.14 14.38
N LEU A 450 21.92 3.28 14.56
CA LEU A 450 21.96 1.90 14.08
C LEU A 450 21.92 1.78 12.55
N PHE A 451 21.37 2.75 11.83
CA PHE A 451 21.37 2.74 10.37
C PHE A 451 22.79 2.71 9.77
N PRO A 452 23.67 3.70 10.00
CA PRO A 452 25.05 3.63 9.56
C PRO A 452 25.85 2.54 10.27
N THR A 453 25.56 2.24 11.54
CA THR A 453 26.26 1.21 12.30
C THR A 453 26.05 -0.19 11.73
N THR A 454 24.83 -0.52 11.31
CA THR A 454 24.51 -1.80 10.64
C THR A 454 25.33 -1.96 9.35
N LEU A 455 25.35 -0.95 8.49
CA LEU A 455 26.14 -0.97 7.28
C LEU A 455 27.64 -1.12 7.58
N ALA A 456 28.14 -0.38 8.58
CA ALA A 456 29.54 -0.51 8.99
C ALA A 456 29.86 -1.91 9.54
N ALA A 457 28.97 -2.51 10.33
CA ALA A 457 29.11 -3.90 10.80
C ALA A 457 29.18 -4.92 9.66
N MET A 458 28.55 -4.64 8.53
CA MET A 458 28.64 -5.43 7.30
C MET A 458 29.93 -5.18 6.50
N GLY A 459 30.82 -4.31 6.98
CA GLY A 459 32.07 -3.94 6.31
C GLY A 459 31.94 -2.84 5.26
N VAL A 460 30.80 -2.17 5.20
CA VAL A 460 30.55 -1.05 4.28
C VAL A 460 31.29 0.19 4.78
N LYS A 461 32.02 0.84 3.90
CA LYS A 461 32.69 2.11 4.22
C LYS A 461 31.74 3.28 4.04
N ILE A 462 31.60 4.07 5.11
CA ILE A 462 30.71 5.23 5.16
C ILE A 462 31.55 6.49 5.23
N LYS A 463 31.41 7.37 4.25
CA LYS A 463 32.14 8.64 4.19
C LYS A 463 31.70 9.55 5.34
N GLY A 464 32.67 9.97 6.15
CA GLY A 464 32.42 10.82 7.31
C GLY A 464 31.65 10.11 8.46
N ASN A 465 31.47 8.80 8.41
CA ASN A 465 30.77 7.98 9.42
C ASN A 465 29.32 8.40 9.71
N ARG A 466 28.63 9.02 8.76
CA ARG A 466 27.28 9.58 8.94
C ARG A 466 26.34 9.20 7.81
N LEU A 467 25.12 8.73 8.14
CA LEU A 467 24.02 8.55 7.21
C LEU A 467 22.69 8.84 7.90
N GLY A 468 21.78 9.51 7.20
CA GLY A 468 20.59 10.04 7.86
C GLY A 468 21.01 11.03 8.97
N LEU A 469 20.38 10.94 10.12
CA LEU A 469 20.82 11.62 11.35
C LEU A 469 21.80 10.77 12.17
N GLY A 470 22.04 9.52 11.77
CA GLY A 470 22.84 8.55 12.52
C GLY A 470 24.34 8.68 12.31
N ILE A 471 25.07 8.22 13.30
CA ILE A 471 26.53 8.13 13.32
C ILE A 471 26.92 6.66 13.46
N ASN A 472 27.93 6.21 12.70
CA ASN A 472 28.53 4.90 12.85
C ASN A 472 29.20 4.76 14.22
N LEU A 473 28.64 3.94 15.11
CA LEU A 473 29.09 3.77 16.50
C LEU A 473 30.45 3.07 16.60
N PHE A 474 30.88 2.33 15.58
CA PHE A 474 32.23 1.76 15.51
C PHE A 474 33.32 2.83 15.31
N SER A 475 32.93 4.08 15.02
CA SER A 475 33.85 5.20 14.83
C SER A 475 34.03 6.06 16.09
N GLU A 476 35.01 6.96 16.08
CA GLU A 476 35.22 7.96 17.13
C GLU A 476 34.34 9.22 16.93
N THR A 477 33.53 9.26 15.87
CA THR A 477 32.70 10.43 15.56
C THR A 477 31.60 10.60 16.62
N PRO A 478 31.51 11.78 17.29
CA PRO A 478 30.45 11.97 18.29
C PRO A 478 29.05 11.90 17.70
N THR A 479 28.15 11.23 18.39
CA THR A 479 26.73 11.15 18.02
C THR A 479 26.02 12.50 18.20
N LEU A 480 24.79 12.63 17.65
CA LEU A 480 23.97 13.81 17.94
C LEU A 480 23.53 13.82 19.42
N MET A 481 23.34 12.64 20.01
CA MET A 481 23.02 12.49 21.44
C MET A 481 24.15 13.01 22.33
N GLU A 482 25.40 12.62 22.05
CA GLU A 482 26.59 13.11 22.76
C GLU A 482 26.79 14.61 22.64
N ARG A 483 26.35 15.22 21.51
CA ARG A 483 26.50 16.68 21.26
C ARG A 483 25.42 17.51 21.91
N TYR A 484 24.19 17.04 21.90
CA TYR A 484 23.00 17.87 22.21
C TYR A 484 22.16 17.37 23.38
N GLY A 485 22.29 16.09 23.75
CA GLY A 485 21.42 15.44 24.74
C GLY A 485 20.02 15.09 24.22
N ILE A 486 19.35 14.18 24.93
CA ILE A 486 18.07 13.58 24.50
C ILE A 486 16.92 14.57 24.46
N ASP A 487 16.83 15.47 25.47
CA ASP A 487 15.74 16.43 25.57
C ASP A 487 15.74 17.43 24.40
N PHE A 488 16.92 17.92 24.04
CA PHE A 488 17.11 18.81 22.91
C PHE A 488 16.74 18.08 21.61
N LEU A 489 17.26 16.87 21.39
CA LEU A 489 16.98 16.08 20.17
C LEU A 489 15.49 15.81 20.02
N SER A 490 14.82 15.29 21.05
CA SER A 490 13.38 15.01 21.01
C SER A 490 12.56 16.26 20.71
N THR A 491 13.00 17.42 21.27
CA THR A 491 12.32 18.70 21.02
C THR A 491 12.51 19.16 19.57
N GLU A 492 13.75 19.16 19.05
CA GLU A 492 14.03 19.64 17.68
C GLU A 492 13.44 18.71 16.61
N LEU A 493 13.56 17.41 16.80
CA LEU A 493 13.03 16.41 15.86
C LEU A 493 11.50 16.40 15.83
N GLY A 494 10.84 16.81 16.93
CA GLY A 494 9.38 16.96 16.98
C GLY A 494 8.83 18.18 16.23
N LYS A 495 9.67 19.18 15.84
CA LYS A 495 9.23 20.40 15.16
C LYS A 495 8.96 20.17 13.67
N LYS A 496 8.25 21.13 13.05
CA LYS A 496 8.02 21.11 11.60
C LYS A 496 9.32 21.34 10.85
N SER A 497 9.70 20.42 9.97
CA SER A 497 10.89 20.54 9.11
C SER A 497 10.50 20.42 7.62
N ALA A 498 11.18 21.21 6.79
CA ALA A 498 11.06 21.13 5.33
C ALA A 498 11.56 19.78 4.76
N PHE A 499 12.38 19.07 5.54
CA PHE A 499 12.84 17.72 5.19
C PHE A 499 11.68 16.78 4.85
N TYR A 500 10.61 16.76 5.67
CA TYR A 500 9.46 15.88 5.43
C TYR A 500 8.67 16.27 4.19
N ASP A 501 8.64 17.55 3.83
CA ASP A 501 8.04 18.01 2.57
C ASP A 501 8.84 17.48 1.35
N ARG A 502 10.17 17.27 1.51
CA ARG A 502 11.02 16.70 0.45
C ARG A 502 10.90 15.19 0.33
N ILE A 503 11.01 14.46 1.44
CA ILE A 503 10.93 12.99 1.39
C ILE A 503 9.53 12.46 1.10
N GLY A 504 8.50 13.29 1.27
CA GLY A 504 7.14 13.01 0.81
C GLY A 504 6.98 13.19 -0.71
N LYS A 505 8.02 13.60 -1.43
CA LYS A 505 8.05 13.77 -2.88
C LYS A 505 8.95 12.73 -3.53
N PHE A 506 8.64 12.41 -4.78
CA PHE A 506 9.42 11.46 -5.58
C PHE A 506 10.71 12.09 -6.10
N ASP A 507 11.76 11.28 -6.18
CA ASP A 507 13.03 11.66 -6.80
C ASP A 507 13.04 11.27 -8.28
N MET A 508 12.95 12.25 -9.18
CA MET A 508 12.95 12.00 -10.63
C MET A 508 14.30 11.52 -11.18
N LEU A 509 15.39 11.62 -10.43
CA LEU A 509 16.72 11.20 -10.87
C LEU A 509 17.00 9.72 -10.57
N SER A 510 16.22 9.08 -9.72
CA SER A 510 16.39 7.65 -9.43
C SER A 510 15.82 6.80 -10.57
N LYS A 511 16.47 5.67 -10.87
CA LYS A 511 15.93 4.68 -11.81
C LYS A 511 14.58 4.07 -11.36
N ASP A 512 14.18 4.33 -10.12
CA ASP A 512 12.89 3.96 -9.55
C ASP A 512 11.77 4.97 -9.86
N ILE A 513 12.09 6.04 -10.58
CA ILE A 513 11.14 7.05 -11.04
C ILE A 513 9.93 6.47 -11.75
N LEU A 514 10.14 5.50 -12.64
CA LEU A 514 9.05 4.88 -13.40
C LEU A 514 8.05 4.14 -12.51
N LYS A 515 8.47 3.65 -11.35
CA LYS A 515 7.55 3.11 -10.35
C LYS A 515 6.69 4.18 -9.69
N ASN A 516 7.20 5.39 -9.63
CA ASN A 516 6.63 6.48 -8.85
C ASN A 516 5.87 7.51 -9.70
N LEU A 517 6.11 7.53 -11.00
CA LEU A 517 5.39 8.37 -11.97
C LEU A 517 4.26 7.63 -12.69
N ASP A 518 4.00 6.42 -12.30
CA ASP A 518 2.94 5.58 -12.83
C ASP A 518 1.53 6.16 -12.64
N TYR A 519 1.36 7.16 -11.78
CA TYR A 519 0.13 7.89 -11.54
C TYR A 519 -0.01 9.17 -12.35
N LEU A 520 0.81 9.37 -13.35
CA LEU A 520 0.71 10.54 -14.21
C LEU A 520 -0.60 10.62 -15.00
N ASP A 521 -1.57 9.75 -14.80
CA ASP A 521 -2.81 9.69 -15.57
C ASP A 521 -2.61 10.15 -17.02
N LEU A 522 -1.65 9.52 -17.68
CA LEU A 522 -1.33 9.85 -19.05
C LEU A 522 -2.53 9.52 -19.93
N LYS A 523 -3.09 10.53 -20.54
CA LYS A 523 -4.18 10.41 -21.51
C LYS A 523 -3.67 10.61 -22.92
N THR A 524 -4.07 9.70 -23.77
CA THR A 524 -3.88 9.81 -25.21
C THR A 524 -5.24 9.83 -25.90
N ALA A 525 -5.41 10.68 -26.87
CA ALA A 525 -6.59 10.76 -27.73
C ALA A 525 -6.18 11.13 -29.14
N VAL A 526 -6.65 10.37 -30.12
CA VAL A 526 -6.50 10.73 -31.52
C VAL A 526 -7.76 11.45 -31.99
N ASP A 527 -7.62 12.66 -32.54
CA ASP A 527 -8.73 13.42 -33.07
C ASP A 527 -9.12 12.98 -34.49
N GLU A 528 -10.20 13.50 -35.00
CA GLU A 528 -10.69 13.21 -36.35
C GLU A 528 -9.72 13.62 -37.51
N ASN A 529 -8.71 14.44 -37.19
CA ASN A 529 -7.65 14.83 -38.11
C ASN A 529 -6.38 14.00 -37.96
N GLY A 530 -6.43 12.91 -37.20
CA GLY A 530 -5.29 12.03 -36.97
C GLY A 530 -4.22 12.58 -36.03
N LYS A 531 -4.47 13.68 -35.31
CA LYS A 531 -3.53 14.24 -34.33
C LYS A 531 -3.64 13.55 -32.98
N LEU A 532 -2.50 13.13 -32.45
CA LEU A 532 -2.41 12.48 -31.15
C LEU A 532 -2.18 13.55 -30.07
N LYS A 533 -3.20 13.78 -29.25
CA LYS A 533 -3.08 14.59 -28.03
C LYS A 533 -2.62 13.69 -26.87
N VAL A 534 -1.55 14.08 -26.21
CA VAL A 534 -1.05 13.46 -24.98
C VAL A 534 -1.16 14.45 -23.85
N SER A 535 -1.71 14.05 -22.72
CA SER A 535 -1.81 14.89 -21.51
C SER A 535 -1.61 14.07 -20.25
N PHE A 536 -1.06 14.68 -19.21
CA PHE A 536 -0.82 14.07 -17.90
C PHE A 536 -0.65 15.14 -16.82
N TRP A 537 -0.65 14.72 -15.53
CA TRP A 537 -0.37 15.59 -14.39
C TRP A 537 0.44 14.85 -13.30
N GLY A 538 0.79 15.53 -12.20
CA GLY A 538 1.44 14.95 -11.01
C GLY A 538 2.95 15.11 -10.96
N ILE A 539 3.56 15.65 -12.03
CA ILE A 539 5.01 15.84 -12.10
C ILE A 539 5.51 16.97 -11.15
N GLU A 540 4.63 17.85 -10.71
CA GLU A 540 4.93 18.88 -9.72
C GLU A 540 5.26 18.31 -8.32
N ASN A 541 4.93 17.06 -8.05
CA ASN A 541 5.28 16.36 -6.82
C ASN A 541 6.70 15.76 -6.83
N CYS A 542 7.47 16.01 -7.88
CA CYS A 542 8.86 15.57 -7.97
C CYS A 542 9.80 16.43 -7.10
N ARG A 543 10.89 15.82 -6.63
CA ARG A 543 11.95 16.53 -5.86
C ARG A 543 12.62 17.61 -6.68
N GLN A 544 12.85 17.33 -7.97
CA GLN A 544 13.52 18.23 -8.89
C GLN A 544 12.56 19.29 -9.42
N GLU A 545 13.02 20.52 -9.49
CA GLU A 545 12.28 21.56 -10.18
C GLU A 545 12.34 21.33 -11.69
N ILE A 546 11.18 21.13 -12.30
CA ILE A 546 11.04 20.88 -13.72
C ILE A 546 10.92 22.20 -14.46
N ARG A 547 11.84 22.42 -15.40
CA ARG A 547 11.82 23.58 -16.30
C ARG A 547 10.86 23.38 -17.46
N SER A 548 10.89 22.20 -18.07
CA SER A 548 10.03 21.85 -19.20
C SER A 548 9.86 20.34 -19.34
N VAL A 549 8.85 19.93 -20.07
CA VAL A 549 8.62 18.54 -20.45
C VAL A 549 8.56 18.43 -21.95
N ARG A 550 9.20 17.39 -22.47
CA ARG A 550 9.23 17.06 -23.88
C ARG A 550 8.73 15.63 -24.10
N GLY A 551 7.97 15.43 -25.15
CA GLY A 551 7.53 14.12 -25.61
C GLY A 551 8.08 13.78 -26.98
N GLU A 552 8.38 12.52 -27.18
CA GLU A 552 8.83 11.93 -28.42
C GLU A 552 7.93 10.74 -28.79
N PHE A 553 7.49 10.69 -30.03
CA PHE A 553 6.66 9.63 -30.56
C PHE A 553 7.47 8.81 -31.55
N TYR A 554 7.57 7.51 -31.34
CA TYR A 554 8.35 6.57 -32.13
C TYR A 554 7.44 5.63 -32.91
N SER A 555 7.87 5.21 -34.10
CA SER A 555 7.26 4.12 -34.84
C SER A 555 7.40 2.77 -34.11
N PRO A 556 6.65 1.72 -34.50
CA PRO A 556 6.84 0.37 -34.00
C PRO A 556 8.27 -0.17 -34.21
N THR A 557 8.95 0.31 -35.24
CA THR A 557 10.34 -0.07 -35.58
C THR A 557 11.39 0.74 -34.83
N GLY A 558 10.97 1.71 -33.97
CA GLY A 558 11.87 2.53 -33.16
C GLY A 558 12.36 3.81 -33.86
N GLU A 559 11.79 4.22 -34.99
CA GLU A 559 12.09 5.47 -35.67
C GLU A 559 11.38 6.65 -34.98
N LEU A 560 12.09 7.74 -34.72
CA LEU A 560 11.51 8.96 -34.14
C LEU A 560 10.64 9.66 -35.20
N LEU A 561 9.32 9.66 -34.99
CA LEU A 561 8.34 10.24 -35.91
C LEU A 561 8.01 11.67 -35.57
N SER A 562 7.95 12.03 -34.29
CA SER A 562 7.57 13.38 -33.86
C SER A 562 8.14 13.71 -32.49
N LYS A 563 8.46 15.01 -32.30
CA LYS A 563 8.98 15.55 -31.04
C LYS A 563 8.22 16.83 -30.74
N ARG A 564 7.75 16.98 -29.48
CA ARG A 564 6.96 18.13 -29.02
C ARG A 564 7.29 18.48 -27.59
N ASP A 565 7.33 19.77 -27.29
CA ASP A 565 7.34 20.29 -25.95
C ASP A 565 5.91 20.37 -25.42
N PHE A 566 5.74 20.04 -24.13
CA PHE A 566 4.46 20.11 -23.44
C PHE A 566 4.21 21.53 -22.93
N THR A 567 2.97 21.97 -23.06
CA THR A 567 2.46 23.17 -22.39
C THR A 567 1.78 22.77 -21.08
N ILE A 568 1.89 23.63 -20.07
CA ILE A 568 1.21 23.45 -18.78
C ILE A 568 0.08 24.46 -18.70
N ASP A 569 -1.10 24.04 -18.30
CA ASP A 569 -2.25 24.91 -18.06
C ASP A 569 -2.38 25.33 -16.58
N ALA A 570 -3.40 26.14 -16.27
CA ALA A 570 -3.65 26.62 -14.91
C ALA A 570 -4.04 25.48 -13.93
N GLU A 571 -4.50 24.34 -14.44
CA GLU A 571 -4.87 23.14 -13.68
C GLU A 571 -3.68 22.19 -13.51
N LYS A 572 -2.47 22.62 -13.86
CA LYS A 572 -1.23 21.81 -13.82
C LYS A 572 -1.24 20.57 -14.72
N VAL A 573 -2.05 20.60 -15.77
CA VAL A 573 -2.07 19.56 -16.80
C VAL A 573 -1.03 19.87 -17.85
N TYR A 574 -0.08 18.95 -18.03
CA TYR A 574 0.87 19.00 -19.15
C TYR A 574 0.21 18.42 -20.39
N SER A 575 0.25 19.11 -21.51
CA SER A 575 -0.32 18.61 -22.75
C SER A 575 0.52 18.96 -23.97
N ALA A 576 0.57 18.02 -24.94
CA ALA A 576 1.18 18.21 -26.24
C ALA A 576 0.32 17.55 -27.34
N VAL A 577 0.38 18.08 -28.54
CA VAL A 577 -0.28 17.51 -29.71
C VAL A 577 0.77 17.11 -30.75
N PHE A 578 0.83 15.81 -31.02
CA PHE A 578 1.68 15.22 -32.04
C PHE A 578 0.94 15.19 -33.36
N ASP A 579 1.57 15.65 -34.43
CA ASP A 579 1.00 15.56 -35.76
C ASP A 579 1.22 14.16 -36.33
N THR A 580 0.20 13.33 -36.14
CA THR A 580 0.17 11.94 -36.62
C THR A 580 -0.74 11.74 -37.79
N SER A 581 -1.13 12.84 -38.46
CA SER A 581 -2.06 12.81 -39.60
C SER A 581 -1.53 12.04 -40.82
N VAL A 582 -0.22 11.92 -40.91
CA VAL A 582 0.46 11.14 -41.99
C VAL A 582 0.72 9.67 -41.58
N LEU A 583 0.43 9.30 -40.33
CA LEU A 583 0.66 7.94 -39.83
C LEU A 583 -0.55 7.07 -40.18
N SER A 584 -0.28 5.84 -40.56
CA SER A 584 -1.31 4.82 -40.67
C SER A 584 -1.90 4.51 -39.28
N PHE A 585 -3.12 4.03 -39.26
CA PHE A 585 -3.78 3.57 -38.06
C PHE A 585 -2.90 2.55 -37.26
N ARG A 586 -2.22 1.68 -37.99
CA ARG A 586 -1.26 0.71 -37.47
C ARG A 586 -0.09 1.37 -36.71
N GLU A 587 0.53 2.40 -37.28
CA GLU A 587 1.63 3.13 -36.65
C GLU A 587 1.20 3.89 -35.40
N ILE A 588 -0.02 4.41 -35.40
CA ILE A 588 -0.59 5.06 -34.19
C ILE A 588 -0.82 4.04 -33.09
N PHE A 589 -1.27 2.82 -33.41
CA PHE A 589 -1.59 1.78 -32.40
C PHE A 589 -0.35 1.11 -31.79
N SER A 590 0.69 0.91 -32.53
CA SER A 590 1.88 0.19 -32.13
C SER A 590 3.09 1.09 -31.86
N GLY A 591 2.94 2.39 -32.02
CA GLY A 591 3.97 3.37 -31.69
C GLY A 591 4.22 3.50 -30.19
N LYS A 592 5.35 4.11 -29.85
CA LYS A 592 5.76 4.36 -28.48
C LYS A 592 5.86 5.86 -28.19
N ILE A 593 5.46 6.27 -27.00
CA ILE A 593 5.64 7.63 -26.52
C ILE A 593 6.68 7.58 -25.40
N LYS A 594 7.69 8.42 -25.52
CA LYS A 594 8.66 8.68 -24.44
C LYS A 594 8.49 10.10 -23.94
N LEU A 595 8.54 10.27 -22.62
CA LEU A 595 8.48 11.58 -21.98
C LEU A 595 9.80 11.88 -21.28
N PHE A 596 10.28 13.10 -21.47
CA PHE A 596 11.50 13.60 -20.87
C PHE A 596 11.18 14.87 -20.06
N ALA A 597 11.66 14.91 -18.82
CA ALA A 597 11.66 16.11 -18.02
C ALA A 597 13.03 16.79 -18.13
N VAL A 598 13.02 18.09 -18.27
CA VAL A 598 14.23 18.93 -18.24
C VAL A 598 14.24 19.65 -16.91
N ASP A 599 15.27 19.45 -16.10
CA ASP A 599 15.44 20.13 -14.83
C ASP A 599 15.94 21.56 -15.01
N THR A 600 16.06 22.30 -13.91
CA THR A 600 16.56 23.70 -13.93
C THR A 600 18.03 23.82 -14.33
N ALA A 601 18.81 22.73 -14.22
CA ALA A 601 20.19 22.65 -14.71
C ALA A 601 20.26 22.35 -16.21
N GLY A 602 19.14 22.01 -16.85
CA GLY A 602 19.09 21.68 -18.27
C GLY A 602 19.37 20.20 -18.58
N THR A 603 19.40 19.34 -17.56
CA THR A 603 19.59 17.90 -17.74
C THR A 603 18.26 17.25 -18.14
N GLU A 604 18.31 16.38 -19.14
CA GLU A 604 17.15 15.64 -19.60
C GLU A 604 17.04 14.28 -18.90
N HIS A 605 15.85 13.96 -18.37
CA HIS A 605 15.54 12.73 -17.68
C HIS A 605 14.37 12.04 -18.36
N GLU A 606 14.60 10.87 -18.97
CA GLU A 606 13.51 10.03 -19.46
C GLU A 606 12.75 9.48 -18.23
N PHE A 607 11.48 9.84 -18.10
CA PHE A 607 10.68 9.45 -16.95
C PHE A 607 9.47 8.58 -17.28
N TYR A 608 9.14 8.41 -18.56
CA TYR A 608 8.00 7.61 -18.97
C TYR A 608 8.18 7.07 -20.38
N GLU A 609 7.84 5.79 -20.57
CA GLU A 609 7.69 5.17 -21.87
C GLU A 609 6.39 4.36 -21.89
N THR A 610 5.55 4.54 -22.90
CA THR A 610 4.31 3.79 -23.09
C THR A 610 4.06 3.47 -24.54
N GLY A 611 3.33 2.38 -24.78
CA GLY A 611 2.74 2.12 -26.10
C GLY A 611 1.52 2.99 -26.36
N SER A 612 1.22 3.27 -27.61
CA SER A 612 0.09 4.14 -28.03
C SER A 612 -1.29 3.45 -28.02
N ASN A 613 -1.39 2.24 -27.48
CA ASN A 613 -2.59 1.40 -27.45
C ASN A 613 -3.86 2.07 -26.88
N GLU A 614 -3.71 3.18 -26.19
CA GLU A 614 -4.84 3.91 -25.61
C GLU A 614 -5.74 4.57 -26.67
N ALA A 615 -5.27 4.75 -27.90
CA ALA A 615 -6.12 5.12 -29.03
C ALA A 615 -7.28 4.13 -29.24
N ALA A 616 -7.10 2.90 -28.76
CA ALA A 616 -8.10 1.85 -28.80
C ALA A 616 -9.36 2.14 -27.96
N LEU A 617 -9.27 2.95 -26.91
CA LEU A 617 -10.43 3.39 -26.13
C LEU A 617 -11.36 4.36 -26.88
N LYS A 618 -10.93 4.89 -28.02
CA LYS A 618 -11.74 5.75 -28.89
C LYS A 618 -12.96 5.03 -29.45
N TYR A 619 -12.86 3.73 -29.70
CA TYR A 619 -13.95 2.96 -30.33
C TYR A 619 -14.81 2.28 -29.26
N LYS A 620 -15.70 3.06 -28.62
CA LYS A 620 -16.60 2.59 -27.55
C LYS A 620 -17.72 1.70 -28.07
N GLU A 621 -18.13 1.90 -29.32
CA GLU A 621 -19.18 1.11 -29.96
C GLU A 621 -18.57 0.08 -30.92
N LEU A 622 -19.11 -1.13 -30.95
CA LEU A 622 -18.65 -2.18 -31.85
C LEU A 622 -18.70 -1.73 -33.31
N SER A 623 -19.76 -1.00 -33.70
CA SER A 623 -19.93 -0.46 -35.02
C SER A 623 -18.79 0.43 -35.48
N ASP A 624 -18.31 1.32 -34.62
CA ASP A 624 -17.22 2.23 -34.91
C ASP A 624 -15.91 1.47 -35.07
N TYR A 625 -15.67 0.47 -34.23
CA TYR A 625 -14.50 -0.39 -34.28
C TYR A 625 -14.45 -1.22 -35.57
N LEU A 626 -15.56 -1.91 -35.92
CA LEU A 626 -15.66 -2.68 -37.18
C LEU A 626 -15.45 -1.80 -38.42
N THR A 627 -15.97 -0.56 -38.39
CA THR A 627 -15.80 0.40 -39.49
C THR A 627 -14.32 0.74 -39.71
N VAL A 628 -13.58 0.98 -38.63
CA VAL A 628 -12.15 1.27 -38.70
C VAL A 628 -11.36 0.03 -39.13
N LEU A 629 -11.65 -1.13 -38.57
CA LEU A 629 -10.99 -2.38 -39.03
C LEU A 629 -11.20 -2.65 -40.51
N GLY A 630 -12.38 -2.34 -41.06
CA GLY A 630 -12.67 -2.49 -42.46
C GLY A 630 -11.90 -1.52 -43.37
N SER A 631 -11.32 -0.43 -42.84
CA SER A 631 -10.48 0.51 -43.56
C SER A 631 -8.99 0.14 -43.56
N LEU A 632 -8.58 -0.89 -42.80
CA LEU A 632 -7.20 -1.32 -42.74
C LEU A 632 -6.87 -2.29 -43.87
N GLU A 633 -5.76 -2.05 -44.55
CA GLU A 633 -5.17 -3.00 -45.49
C GLU A 633 -4.25 -3.98 -44.76
N ASP A 634 -4.06 -5.18 -45.29
CA ASP A 634 -3.15 -6.23 -44.77
C ASP A 634 -3.41 -6.64 -43.29
N VAL A 635 -4.66 -6.63 -42.86
CA VAL A 635 -5.05 -7.20 -41.56
C VAL A 635 -6.04 -8.36 -41.75
N THR A 636 -5.96 -9.35 -40.88
CA THR A 636 -6.96 -10.40 -40.76
C THR A 636 -7.66 -10.27 -39.41
N VAL A 637 -8.98 -10.18 -39.40
CA VAL A 637 -9.81 -10.04 -38.22
C VAL A 637 -10.44 -11.41 -37.91
N LEU A 638 -10.19 -11.92 -36.74
CA LEU A 638 -10.74 -13.16 -36.21
C LEU A 638 -11.83 -12.80 -35.17
N ILE A 639 -13.03 -13.35 -35.31
CA ILE A 639 -14.18 -13.05 -34.47
C ILE A 639 -14.77 -14.35 -33.91
N GLY A 640 -14.97 -14.40 -32.62
CA GLY A 640 -15.74 -15.44 -31.95
C GLY A 640 -16.68 -14.84 -30.92
N ILE A 641 -17.72 -15.55 -30.48
CA ILE A 641 -18.58 -15.10 -29.41
C ILE A 641 -18.61 -16.09 -28.26
N LYS A 642 -18.89 -15.55 -27.09
CA LYS A 642 -19.26 -16.31 -25.90
C LYS A 642 -20.59 -15.85 -25.36
N ASP A 643 -21.36 -16.75 -24.77
CA ASP A 643 -22.65 -16.49 -24.12
C ASP A 643 -23.70 -15.95 -25.12
N GLU A 644 -24.11 -14.72 -25.03
CA GLU A 644 -25.16 -14.10 -25.84
C GLU A 644 -24.63 -12.82 -26.50
N ALA A 645 -24.60 -12.78 -27.80
CA ALA A 645 -24.14 -11.61 -28.56
C ALA A 645 -25.17 -11.11 -29.60
N ALA A 646 -26.17 -11.89 -29.93
CA ALA A 646 -27.18 -11.51 -30.93
C ALA A 646 -28.19 -10.51 -30.40
N LYS A 647 -28.58 -10.63 -29.15
CA LYS A 647 -29.73 -9.93 -28.56
C LYS A 647 -29.52 -8.39 -28.48
N GLY A 648 -28.30 -7.92 -28.42
CA GLY A 648 -27.97 -6.49 -28.34
C GLY A 648 -27.52 -5.88 -29.67
N LEU A 649 -27.53 -6.62 -30.76
CA LEU A 649 -27.15 -6.13 -32.08
C LEU A 649 -28.18 -5.10 -32.60
N ASP A 650 -27.69 -3.92 -32.95
CA ASP A 650 -28.43 -2.89 -33.63
C ASP A 650 -28.08 -2.84 -35.12
N LEU A 651 -28.92 -2.17 -35.94
CA LEU A 651 -28.71 -2.09 -37.37
C LEU A 651 -27.41 -1.39 -37.75
N LYS A 652 -26.95 -0.41 -36.96
CA LYS A 652 -25.68 0.28 -37.17
C LYS A 652 -24.51 -0.68 -37.09
N THR A 653 -24.54 -1.55 -36.09
CA THR A 653 -23.52 -2.61 -35.90
C THR A 653 -23.57 -3.64 -37.02
N VAL A 654 -24.76 -4.08 -37.43
CA VAL A 654 -24.93 -5.04 -38.53
C VAL A 654 -24.37 -4.44 -39.84
N GLU A 655 -24.63 -3.18 -40.13
CA GLU A 655 -24.06 -2.52 -41.30
C GLU A 655 -22.54 -2.37 -41.23
N ALA A 656 -21.98 -2.19 -40.01
CA ALA A 656 -20.54 -2.09 -39.83
C ALA A 656 -19.81 -3.42 -40.17
N PHE A 657 -20.45 -4.59 -40.02
CA PHE A 657 -19.90 -5.86 -40.49
C PHE A 657 -19.64 -5.91 -41.98
N LYS A 658 -20.41 -5.15 -42.76
CA LYS A 658 -20.20 -5.03 -44.24
C LYS A 658 -18.86 -4.39 -44.59
N ASN A 659 -18.32 -3.52 -43.71
CA ASN A 659 -17.00 -2.94 -43.94
C ASN A 659 -15.88 -3.98 -43.89
N LEU A 660 -16.13 -5.10 -43.16
CA LEU A 660 -15.25 -6.27 -43.16
C LEU A 660 -15.59 -7.26 -44.26
N GLY A 661 -16.61 -7.00 -45.07
CA GLY A 661 -17.17 -7.89 -46.11
C GLY A 661 -17.90 -9.10 -45.51
N LEU A 662 -18.50 -8.94 -44.33
CA LEU A 662 -19.32 -9.93 -43.62
C LEU A 662 -20.77 -9.47 -43.60
N GLU A 663 -21.73 -10.42 -43.53
CA GLU A 663 -23.17 -10.14 -43.56
C GLU A 663 -23.81 -10.08 -42.17
N CYS A 664 -23.04 -10.35 -41.12
CA CYS A 664 -23.53 -10.50 -39.76
C CYS A 664 -24.64 -11.58 -39.62
N THR A 665 -24.34 -12.79 -40.07
CA THR A 665 -25.31 -13.91 -40.08
C THR A 665 -25.85 -14.28 -38.70
N LEU A 666 -25.31 -13.73 -37.64
CA LEU A 666 -25.78 -13.82 -36.27
C LEU A 666 -27.03 -12.96 -35.98
N PHE A 667 -27.28 -11.91 -36.79
CA PHE A 667 -28.42 -11.01 -36.56
C PHE A 667 -29.76 -11.76 -36.54
N GLY A 668 -30.58 -11.57 -35.49
CA GLY A 668 -31.85 -12.24 -35.31
C GLY A 668 -31.77 -13.74 -34.87
N LYS A 669 -30.57 -14.24 -34.55
CA LYS A 669 -30.35 -15.64 -34.11
C LYS A 669 -29.89 -15.68 -32.63
N GLU A 670 -30.77 -15.24 -31.74
CA GLU A 670 -30.50 -15.25 -30.31
C GLU A 670 -30.06 -16.63 -29.80
N GLY A 671 -29.05 -16.70 -28.96
CA GLY A 671 -28.53 -17.95 -28.38
C GLY A 671 -27.72 -18.82 -29.34
N SER A 672 -27.39 -18.36 -30.54
CA SER A 672 -26.51 -19.08 -31.49
C SER A 672 -25.05 -18.74 -31.27
N SER A 673 -24.17 -19.72 -31.52
CA SER A 673 -22.74 -19.49 -31.63
C SER A 673 -22.42 -18.79 -32.94
N TYR A 674 -21.30 -18.02 -32.95
CA TYR A 674 -20.91 -17.29 -34.14
C TYR A 674 -19.39 -17.19 -34.23
N LEU A 675 -18.83 -17.44 -35.40
CA LEU A 675 -17.45 -17.13 -35.72
C LEU A 675 -17.34 -16.49 -37.10
N ALA A 676 -16.34 -15.64 -37.26
CA ALA A 676 -16.02 -15.07 -38.54
C ALA A 676 -14.51 -14.81 -38.72
N VAL A 677 -14.05 -14.84 -39.95
CA VAL A 677 -12.71 -14.44 -40.39
C VAL A 677 -12.86 -13.48 -41.52
N SER A 678 -12.23 -12.31 -41.41
CA SER A 678 -12.18 -11.31 -42.46
C SER A 678 -10.74 -10.91 -42.74
N GLY A 679 -10.22 -11.27 -43.85
CA GLY A 679 -8.90 -10.89 -44.38
C GLY A 679 -8.96 -10.61 -45.88
N ALA A 680 -7.86 -10.12 -46.45
CA ALA A 680 -7.80 -9.73 -47.88
C ALA A 680 -8.16 -10.92 -48.80
N ASP A 681 -7.69 -12.10 -48.50
CA ASP A 681 -7.83 -13.31 -49.32
C ASP A 681 -8.86 -14.32 -48.75
N LYS A 682 -9.44 -14.04 -47.61
CA LYS A 682 -10.32 -15.00 -46.94
C LYS A 682 -11.45 -14.31 -46.15
N LYS A 683 -12.68 -14.64 -46.54
CA LYS A 683 -13.87 -14.24 -45.82
C LYS A 683 -14.69 -15.46 -45.47
N LEU A 684 -14.94 -15.65 -44.19
CA LEU A 684 -15.72 -16.75 -43.66
C LEU A 684 -16.62 -16.23 -42.57
N GLU A 685 -17.85 -16.68 -42.55
CA GLU A 685 -18.81 -16.35 -41.51
C GLU A 685 -19.77 -17.53 -41.27
N ASN A 686 -20.01 -17.87 -40.02
CA ASN A 686 -20.95 -18.94 -39.66
C ASN A 686 -21.65 -18.62 -38.35
N ALA A 687 -22.98 -18.86 -38.29
CA ALA A 687 -23.79 -18.83 -37.09
C ALA A 687 -24.59 -20.11 -36.97
N ALA A 688 -24.47 -20.84 -35.83
CA ALA A 688 -25.07 -22.15 -35.64
C ALA A 688 -25.55 -22.37 -34.20
N ILE A 689 -26.41 -23.42 -34.04
CA ILE A 689 -26.96 -23.86 -32.74
C ILE A 689 -26.11 -24.95 -32.07
N HIS A 690 -24.79 -24.94 -32.30
CA HIS A 690 -23.78 -25.80 -31.68
C HIS A 690 -22.47 -25.01 -31.56
N GLU A 691 -21.53 -25.58 -30.82
CA GLU A 691 -20.16 -25.02 -30.77
C GLU A 691 -19.54 -25.01 -32.19
N LEU A 692 -18.95 -23.89 -32.56
CA LEU A 692 -18.25 -23.74 -33.82
C LEU A 692 -16.76 -23.76 -33.60
N LYS A 693 -16.04 -24.46 -34.49
CA LYS A 693 -14.59 -24.53 -34.48
C LYS A 693 -14.06 -24.33 -35.89
N TYR A 694 -13.04 -23.52 -36.03
CA TYR A 694 -12.39 -23.26 -37.30
C TYR A 694 -10.90 -23.04 -37.11
N SER A 695 -10.07 -23.66 -37.97
CA SER A 695 -8.61 -23.47 -38.00
C SER A 695 -8.17 -22.99 -39.39
N GLY A 696 -7.17 -22.14 -39.43
CA GLY A 696 -6.60 -21.59 -40.64
C GLY A 696 -5.17 -21.16 -40.48
N THR A 697 -4.61 -20.56 -41.54
CA THR A 697 -3.24 -20.03 -41.53
C THR A 697 -3.27 -18.62 -42.11
N PHE A 698 -2.42 -17.73 -41.60
CA PHE A 698 -2.14 -16.44 -42.19
C PHE A 698 -1.18 -16.55 -43.35
N LYS A 699 -0.89 -15.46 -44.06
CA LYS A 699 -0.02 -15.43 -45.24
C LYS A 699 1.42 -15.87 -44.91
N ASP A 700 1.88 -15.59 -43.73
CA ASP A 700 3.22 -15.96 -43.24
C ASP A 700 3.33 -17.44 -42.78
N GLY A 701 2.23 -18.20 -42.84
CA GLY A 701 2.17 -19.59 -42.41
C GLY A 701 1.82 -19.80 -40.95
N THR A 702 1.69 -18.74 -40.14
CA THR A 702 1.26 -18.83 -38.73
C THR A 702 -0.16 -19.38 -38.64
N GLY A 703 -0.35 -20.45 -37.84
CA GLY A 703 -1.65 -21.08 -37.64
C GLY A 703 -2.53 -20.28 -36.68
N TYR A 704 -3.86 -20.33 -36.88
CA TYR A 704 -4.83 -19.83 -35.91
C TYR A 704 -6.01 -20.79 -35.77
N GLU A 705 -6.64 -20.76 -34.60
CA GLU A 705 -7.86 -21.52 -34.31
C GLU A 705 -8.88 -20.61 -33.60
N ILE A 706 -10.15 -20.75 -33.98
CA ILE A 706 -11.28 -20.07 -33.35
C ILE A 706 -12.23 -21.14 -32.83
N ILE A 707 -12.57 -21.09 -31.54
CA ILE A 707 -13.64 -21.85 -30.90
C ILE A 707 -14.68 -20.86 -30.41
N SER A 708 -15.94 -21.04 -30.76
CA SER A 708 -17.03 -20.14 -30.39
C SER A 708 -18.25 -20.93 -29.92
N GLY A 709 -18.68 -20.71 -28.68
CA GLY A 709 -19.82 -21.39 -28.09
C GLY A 709 -20.72 -20.42 -27.33
N ALA A 710 -21.99 -20.30 -27.78
CA ALA A 710 -23.04 -19.61 -27.03
C ALA A 710 -23.32 -20.30 -25.69
N ILE A 711 -24.12 -19.65 -24.81
CA ILE A 711 -24.42 -20.13 -23.44
C ILE A 711 -24.85 -21.59 -23.35
N LYS A 712 -25.56 -22.09 -24.36
CA LYS A 712 -26.03 -23.51 -24.41
C LYS A 712 -25.06 -24.46 -25.11
N TYR A 713 -23.97 -23.93 -25.71
CA TYR A 713 -23.08 -24.64 -26.60
C TYR A 713 -21.63 -24.42 -26.20
N GLY A 714 -21.25 -24.93 -25.02
CA GLY A 714 -19.89 -24.84 -24.50
C GLY A 714 -19.58 -23.55 -23.72
N ASN A 715 -20.30 -22.46 -23.96
CA ASN A 715 -20.10 -21.14 -23.30
C ASN A 715 -18.64 -20.69 -23.29
N VAL A 716 -17.96 -20.79 -24.44
CA VAL A 716 -16.54 -20.57 -24.60
C VAL A 716 -16.27 -19.72 -25.84
N CYS A 717 -15.27 -18.83 -25.77
CA CYS A 717 -14.64 -18.26 -26.93
C CYS A 717 -13.13 -18.34 -26.75
N SER A 718 -12.45 -19.07 -27.64
CA SER A 718 -11.01 -19.16 -27.72
C SER A 718 -10.58 -18.76 -29.11
N ILE A 719 -9.57 -17.89 -29.22
CA ILE A 719 -8.94 -17.51 -30.49
C ILE A 719 -7.44 -17.61 -30.26
N THR A 720 -6.84 -18.67 -30.78
CA THR A 720 -5.38 -18.86 -30.66
C THR A 720 -4.70 -18.47 -31.96
N VAL A 721 -3.50 -17.91 -31.85
CA VAL A 721 -2.61 -17.56 -32.95
C VAL A 721 -1.22 -18.05 -32.60
N GLY A 722 -0.63 -18.89 -33.49
CA GLY A 722 0.68 -19.49 -33.25
C GLY A 722 0.69 -20.41 -32.00
N GLY A 723 -0.48 -20.92 -31.58
CA GLY A 723 -0.65 -21.72 -30.38
C GLY A 723 -0.88 -20.92 -29.08
N GLU A 724 -0.88 -19.58 -29.15
CA GLU A 724 -1.12 -18.70 -28.02
C GLU A 724 -2.56 -18.16 -28.00
N GLU A 725 -3.17 -18.08 -26.81
CA GLU A 725 -4.53 -17.62 -26.62
C GLU A 725 -4.63 -16.09 -26.58
N TYR A 726 -5.44 -15.51 -27.45
CA TYR A 726 -5.66 -14.07 -27.54
C TYR A 726 -7.09 -13.64 -27.23
N ALA A 727 -8.08 -14.55 -27.26
CA ALA A 727 -9.42 -14.18 -26.86
C ALA A 727 -9.50 -14.03 -25.35
N LEU A 728 -10.18 -12.98 -24.90
CA LEU A 728 -10.42 -12.74 -23.47
C LEU A 728 -11.48 -13.65 -22.87
N ASN A 729 -12.07 -14.54 -23.68
CA ASN A 729 -13.09 -15.51 -23.31
C ASN A 729 -14.25 -14.90 -22.47
N LYS A 730 -14.77 -13.75 -22.93
CA LYS A 730 -15.83 -12.99 -22.22
C LYS A 730 -17.09 -12.89 -23.06
N ARG A 731 -18.22 -12.62 -22.41
CA ARG A 731 -19.50 -12.50 -23.08
C ARG A 731 -19.47 -11.45 -24.18
N GLY A 732 -20.08 -11.77 -25.31
CA GLY A 732 -20.16 -10.92 -26.48
C GLY A 732 -19.14 -11.29 -27.57
N PHE A 733 -18.82 -10.33 -28.41
CA PHE A 733 -17.88 -10.51 -29.52
C PHE A 733 -16.44 -10.39 -29.00
N ASN A 734 -15.71 -11.50 -29.09
CA ASN A 734 -14.25 -11.51 -28.91
C ASN A 734 -13.61 -11.36 -30.28
N ILE A 735 -12.77 -10.34 -30.44
CA ILE A 735 -12.18 -9.96 -31.73
C ILE A 735 -10.69 -9.87 -31.58
N VAL A 736 -9.96 -10.57 -32.45
CA VAL A 736 -8.50 -10.55 -32.52
C VAL A 736 -8.09 -10.05 -33.90
N VAL A 737 -7.17 -9.10 -33.93
CA VAL A 737 -6.68 -8.48 -35.18
C VAL A 737 -5.23 -8.86 -35.41
N TYR A 738 -4.97 -9.53 -36.52
CA TYR A 738 -3.64 -9.94 -36.93
C TYR A 738 -3.13 -9.07 -38.05
N ASP A 739 -1.91 -8.56 -37.94
CA ASP A 739 -1.20 -7.80 -38.94
C ASP A 739 -0.43 -8.77 -39.84
N GLU A 740 -0.89 -8.90 -41.08
CA GLU A 740 -0.30 -9.79 -42.07
C GLU A 740 1.09 -9.33 -42.57
N LYS A 741 1.40 -8.06 -42.41
CA LYS A 741 2.68 -7.47 -42.82
C LYS A 741 3.74 -7.65 -41.74
N GLU A 742 3.35 -7.45 -40.48
CA GLU A 742 4.24 -7.56 -39.33
C GLU A 742 4.29 -8.98 -38.72
N GLY A 743 3.37 -9.85 -39.15
CA GLY A 743 3.32 -11.24 -38.67
C GLY A 743 2.99 -11.35 -37.19
N LYS A 744 2.10 -10.47 -36.66
CA LYS A 744 1.75 -10.48 -35.23
C LYS A 744 0.32 -10.04 -34.97
N VAL A 745 -0.21 -10.42 -33.80
CA VAL A 745 -1.46 -9.86 -33.29
C VAL A 745 -1.21 -8.42 -32.84
N ILE A 746 -2.03 -7.48 -33.34
CA ILE A 746 -1.95 -6.05 -33.01
C ILE A 746 -3.04 -5.58 -32.06
N ASP A 747 -4.18 -6.28 -31.97
CA ASP A 747 -5.24 -5.94 -31.03
C ASP A 747 -6.09 -7.17 -30.67
N SER A 748 -6.64 -7.15 -29.46
CA SER A 748 -7.61 -8.13 -28.99
C SER A 748 -8.64 -7.43 -28.10
N ARG A 749 -9.95 -7.59 -28.42
CA ARG A 749 -11.05 -6.93 -27.72
C ARG A 749 -12.27 -7.78 -27.55
N VAL A 750 -13.11 -7.36 -26.58
CA VAL A 750 -14.44 -7.91 -26.39
C VAL A 750 -15.46 -6.79 -26.36
N TYR A 751 -16.56 -6.98 -27.10
CA TYR A 751 -17.72 -6.12 -27.07
C TYR A 751 -18.95 -6.87 -26.57
N ASP A 752 -19.37 -6.56 -25.34
CA ASP A 752 -20.65 -7.03 -24.82
C ASP A 752 -21.78 -6.12 -25.29
N VAL A 753 -22.29 -6.36 -26.49
CA VAL A 753 -23.36 -5.56 -27.10
C VAL A 753 -24.67 -5.57 -26.30
N TYR A 754 -24.88 -6.60 -25.47
CA TYR A 754 -26.03 -6.67 -24.57
C TYR A 754 -25.94 -5.66 -23.42
N LYS A 755 -24.73 -5.39 -22.91
CA LYS A 755 -24.47 -4.44 -21.82
C LYS A 755 -23.74 -3.18 -22.26
N LYS A 756 -23.42 -3.04 -23.54
CA LYS A 756 -22.63 -1.92 -24.11
C LYS A 756 -21.30 -1.68 -23.39
N THR A 757 -20.62 -2.75 -23.00
CA THR A 757 -19.30 -2.67 -22.32
C THR A 757 -18.18 -3.10 -23.25
N ILE A 758 -17.10 -2.31 -23.26
CA ILE A 758 -15.89 -2.60 -24.02
C ILE A 758 -14.78 -3.01 -23.07
N VAL A 759 -14.05 -4.03 -23.43
CA VAL A 759 -12.81 -4.41 -22.76
C VAL A 759 -11.71 -4.40 -23.80
N SER A 760 -10.71 -3.54 -23.62
CA SER A 760 -9.51 -3.55 -24.47
C SER A 760 -8.37 -4.25 -23.77
N ALA A 761 -7.60 -5.00 -24.55
CA ALA A 761 -6.36 -5.63 -24.10
C ALA A 761 -5.16 -4.92 -24.75
N MET A 762 -4.01 -5.02 -24.14
CA MET A 762 -2.77 -4.52 -24.72
C MET A 762 -2.26 -5.48 -25.79
N THR A 763 -1.64 -4.94 -26.83
CA THR A 763 -1.23 -5.70 -28.02
C THR A 763 -0.15 -6.76 -27.76
N ASP A 764 0.71 -6.55 -26.77
CA ASP A 764 1.83 -7.48 -26.50
C ASP A 764 1.52 -8.51 -25.41
N ASP A 765 0.57 -8.19 -24.52
CA ASP A 765 0.06 -9.08 -23.48
C ASP A 765 -1.41 -8.76 -23.27
N THR A 766 -2.27 -9.71 -23.46
CA THR A 766 -3.72 -9.52 -23.34
C THR A 766 -4.18 -9.24 -21.91
N LEU A 767 -3.71 -8.15 -21.35
CA LEU A 767 -4.08 -7.69 -20.04
C LEU A 767 -5.40 -6.94 -20.08
N SER A 768 -6.27 -7.22 -19.16
CA SER A 768 -7.56 -6.52 -19.04
C SER A 768 -7.92 -6.29 -17.59
N VAL A 769 -8.48 -5.12 -17.30
CA VAL A 769 -8.91 -4.74 -15.95
C VAL A 769 -10.44 -4.72 -15.86
N GLY A 770 -10.96 -5.19 -14.74
CA GLY A 770 -12.38 -5.12 -14.40
C GLY A 770 -12.58 -4.62 -12.99
N ALA A 771 -13.76 -4.06 -12.74
CA ALA A 771 -14.16 -3.62 -11.42
C ALA A 771 -15.64 -3.96 -11.14
N ARG A 772 -15.96 -4.25 -9.88
CA ARG A 772 -17.32 -4.46 -9.41
C ARG A 772 -17.55 -3.63 -8.16
N TYR A 773 -18.52 -2.75 -8.18
CA TYR A 773 -18.84 -1.83 -7.11
C TYR A 773 -19.94 -2.38 -6.19
N ASP A 774 -19.70 -2.27 -4.88
CA ASP A 774 -20.71 -2.47 -3.84
C ASP A 774 -21.14 -1.10 -3.32
N ALA A 775 -22.32 -0.65 -3.72
CA ALA A 775 -22.82 0.69 -3.38
C ALA A 775 -23.21 0.83 -1.91
N GLU A 776 -23.54 -0.27 -1.22
CA GLU A 776 -23.90 -0.24 0.21
C GLU A 776 -22.64 -0.06 1.06
N LYS A 777 -21.58 -0.76 0.72
CA LYS A 777 -20.30 -0.67 1.42
C LYS A 777 -19.40 0.47 0.91
N LYS A 778 -19.70 1.03 -0.27
CA LYS A 778 -18.84 1.96 -1.00
C LYS A 778 -17.45 1.39 -1.26
N THR A 779 -17.39 0.12 -1.60
CA THR A 779 -16.16 -0.58 -1.95
C THR A 779 -16.20 -1.09 -3.37
N ALA A 780 -15.02 -1.31 -3.98
CA ALA A 780 -14.90 -1.95 -5.28
C ALA A 780 -13.95 -3.14 -5.20
N ASP A 781 -14.35 -4.25 -5.81
CA ASP A 781 -13.44 -5.31 -6.17
C ASP A 781 -12.83 -4.97 -7.53
N ILE A 782 -11.51 -5.00 -7.64
CA ILE A 782 -10.76 -4.65 -8.84
C ILE A 782 -9.90 -5.85 -9.21
N TRP A 783 -9.85 -6.21 -10.48
CA TRP A 783 -9.03 -7.33 -10.93
C TRP A 783 -8.41 -7.11 -12.30
N MET A 784 -7.31 -7.80 -12.54
CA MET A 784 -6.64 -7.92 -13.83
C MET A 784 -6.46 -9.40 -14.18
N LYS A 785 -6.77 -9.75 -15.41
CA LYS A 785 -6.46 -11.04 -16.00
C LYS A 785 -5.53 -10.83 -17.18
N GLY A 786 -4.44 -11.60 -17.22
CA GLY A 786 -3.56 -11.74 -18.38
C GLY A 786 -3.96 -12.95 -19.22
N SER A 787 -3.67 -12.92 -20.49
CA SER A 787 -3.85 -14.09 -21.39
C SER A 787 -2.68 -15.05 -21.34
N ARG A 788 -1.54 -14.64 -20.82
CA ARG A 788 -0.32 -15.45 -20.72
C ARG A 788 0.03 -15.66 -19.25
N ASN A 789 0.06 -16.92 -18.83
CA ASN A 789 0.40 -17.30 -17.45
C ASN A 789 1.89 -17.05 -17.14
N ASP A 790 2.79 -17.13 -18.12
CA ASP A 790 4.23 -17.04 -17.98
C ASP A 790 4.77 -15.61 -17.78
N VAL A 791 4.02 -14.59 -18.19
CA VAL A 791 4.45 -13.18 -18.08
C VAL A 791 4.17 -12.57 -16.69
N LEU A 792 3.21 -13.14 -15.96
CA LEU A 792 2.68 -12.55 -14.73
C LEU A 792 3.19 -13.20 -13.44
N THR A 793 3.78 -14.40 -13.54
CA THR A 793 4.05 -15.27 -12.38
C THR A 793 5.07 -14.72 -11.39
N ASP A 794 6.06 -13.96 -11.86
CA ASP A 794 7.22 -13.56 -11.04
C ASP A 794 7.40 -12.05 -10.87
N LYS A 795 6.39 -11.25 -11.29
CA LYS A 795 6.50 -9.80 -11.27
C LYS A 795 5.47 -9.16 -10.34
N PRO A 796 5.84 -8.16 -9.56
CA PRO A 796 4.87 -7.40 -8.78
C PRO A 796 3.91 -6.62 -9.71
N VAL A 797 2.63 -6.65 -9.36
CA VAL A 797 1.56 -5.98 -10.07
C VAL A 797 0.95 -4.93 -9.15
N TYR A 798 0.93 -3.69 -9.60
CA TYR A 798 0.40 -2.56 -8.83
C TYR A 798 -0.83 -1.97 -9.50
N ALA A 799 -1.88 -1.73 -8.73
CA ALA A 799 -3.02 -0.96 -9.16
C ALA A 799 -2.89 0.49 -8.68
N PHE A 800 -3.22 1.42 -9.55
CA PHE A 800 -3.36 2.84 -9.25
C PHE A 800 -4.81 3.23 -9.48
N MET A 801 -5.47 3.68 -8.43
CA MET A 801 -6.83 4.19 -8.49
C MET A 801 -6.78 5.71 -8.53
N TYR A 802 -7.64 6.30 -9.35
CA TYR A 802 -7.76 7.75 -9.47
C TYR A 802 -9.19 8.13 -9.80
N THR A 803 -9.56 9.37 -9.54
CA THR A 803 -10.82 9.95 -10.00
C THR A 803 -10.51 11.10 -10.95
N TRP A 804 -11.39 11.27 -11.92
CA TRP A 804 -11.36 12.40 -12.83
C TRP A 804 -12.35 13.46 -12.35
N ASP A 805 -12.03 14.14 -11.28
CA ASP A 805 -12.78 15.28 -10.78
C ASP A 805 -11.93 16.54 -10.96
N LYS A 806 -12.52 17.60 -11.58
CA LYS A 806 -11.84 18.89 -11.74
C LYS A 806 -11.50 19.56 -10.42
N ASP A 807 -12.30 19.31 -9.39
CA ASP A 807 -12.15 19.90 -8.07
C ASP A 807 -11.20 19.10 -7.14
N HIS A 808 -10.83 17.86 -7.53
CA HIS A 808 -9.96 16.98 -6.76
C HIS A 808 -8.96 16.20 -7.64
N PRO A 809 -8.07 16.89 -8.36
CA PRO A 809 -7.27 16.27 -9.43
C PRO A 809 -6.19 15.28 -8.99
N ALA A 810 -6.00 15.01 -7.71
CA ALA A 810 -4.80 14.32 -7.26
C ALA A 810 -5.05 13.26 -6.16
N ARG A 811 -6.18 12.56 -6.16
CA ARG A 811 -6.31 11.38 -5.31
C ARG A 811 -6.01 10.14 -6.13
N TYR A 812 -4.88 9.54 -5.85
CA TYR A 812 -4.53 8.20 -6.34
C TYR A 812 -3.98 7.38 -5.18
N ALA A 813 -4.29 6.10 -5.18
CA ALA A 813 -3.70 5.10 -4.31
C ALA A 813 -2.88 4.13 -5.15
N ARG A 814 -1.68 3.76 -4.70
CA ARG A 814 -0.86 2.70 -5.26
C ARG A 814 -0.92 1.49 -4.35
N ILE A 815 -1.43 0.39 -4.85
CA ILE A 815 -1.59 -0.82 -4.06
C ILE A 815 -1.09 -2.02 -4.86
N GLU A 816 -0.27 -2.86 -4.23
CA GLU A 816 0.12 -4.12 -4.82
C GLU A 816 -1.06 -5.08 -4.85
N MET A 817 -1.35 -5.63 -6.02
CA MET A 817 -2.47 -6.54 -6.21
C MET A 817 -2.10 -7.93 -5.68
N LYS A 818 -3.05 -8.56 -5.01
CA LYS A 818 -2.93 -9.97 -4.60
C LYS A 818 -3.06 -10.87 -5.81
N LYS A 819 -2.29 -11.95 -5.84
CA LYS A 819 -2.37 -12.98 -6.88
C LYS A 819 -3.39 -14.04 -6.48
N GLY A 820 -4.14 -14.50 -7.44
CA GLY A 820 -5.09 -15.61 -7.29
C GLY A 820 -5.06 -16.52 -8.50
N ARG A 821 -5.48 -17.75 -8.33
CA ARG A 821 -5.58 -18.74 -9.41
C ARG A 821 -6.99 -19.33 -9.46
N SER A 822 -7.52 -19.52 -10.66
CA SER A 822 -8.73 -20.29 -10.90
C SER A 822 -8.37 -21.62 -11.54
N GLY A 823 -8.97 -22.70 -11.07
CA GLY A 823 -8.69 -24.06 -11.54
C GLY A 823 -7.50 -24.74 -10.85
N THR A 824 -7.26 -26.01 -11.18
CA THR A 824 -6.13 -26.77 -10.61
C THR A 824 -4.86 -26.39 -11.35
N ALA A 825 -3.78 -26.15 -10.63
CA ALA A 825 -2.48 -25.81 -11.20
C ALA A 825 -2.07 -26.84 -12.27
N GLY A 826 -1.77 -26.35 -13.49
CA GLY A 826 -1.37 -27.20 -14.62
C GLY A 826 -2.53 -27.78 -15.44
N SER A 827 -3.80 -27.49 -15.14
CA SER A 827 -4.91 -27.82 -16.03
C SER A 827 -5.10 -26.75 -17.11
N GLU A 828 -5.60 -27.16 -18.29
CA GLU A 828 -5.89 -26.22 -19.40
C GLU A 828 -6.88 -25.12 -19.05
N ASP A 829 -7.70 -25.31 -18.02
CA ASP A 829 -8.68 -24.33 -17.53
C ASP A 829 -8.15 -23.43 -16.39
N SER A 830 -6.88 -23.63 -15.98
CA SER A 830 -6.31 -22.78 -14.93
C SER A 830 -5.82 -21.45 -15.50
N PHE A 831 -6.13 -20.36 -14.84
CA PHE A 831 -5.56 -19.05 -15.17
C PHE A 831 -5.25 -18.28 -13.90
N GLU A 832 -4.23 -17.45 -13.97
CA GLU A 832 -3.83 -16.53 -12.90
C GLU A 832 -4.50 -15.17 -13.11
N TYR A 833 -4.82 -14.53 -11.99
CA TYR A 833 -5.35 -13.18 -11.97
C TYR A 833 -4.77 -12.41 -10.79
N PHE A 834 -4.75 -11.10 -10.90
CA PHE A 834 -4.37 -10.20 -9.82
C PHE A 834 -5.58 -9.38 -9.40
N PHE A 835 -5.74 -9.13 -8.09
CA PHE A 835 -6.94 -8.47 -7.61
C PHE A 835 -6.71 -7.65 -6.34
N LEU A 836 -7.59 -6.67 -6.15
CA LEU A 836 -7.88 -6.01 -4.89
C LEU A 836 -9.33 -6.29 -4.55
N LYS A 837 -9.61 -6.65 -3.31
CA LYS A 837 -10.96 -6.91 -2.83
C LYS A 837 -11.37 -5.87 -1.81
N ASP A 838 -12.65 -5.48 -1.86
CA ASP A 838 -13.27 -4.53 -0.92
C ASP A 838 -12.50 -3.19 -0.81
N PHE A 839 -11.88 -2.71 -1.91
CA PHE A 839 -11.18 -1.43 -1.92
C PHE A 839 -12.16 -0.28 -1.65
N ASP A 840 -11.86 0.56 -0.65
CA ASP A 840 -12.68 1.72 -0.31
C ASP A 840 -12.62 2.80 -1.40
N VAL A 841 -13.74 3.02 -2.08
CA VAL A 841 -13.89 4.04 -3.11
C VAL A 841 -14.69 5.25 -2.65
N SER A 842 -14.94 5.39 -1.35
CA SER A 842 -15.75 6.49 -0.79
C SER A 842 -15.17 7.88 -1.06
N SER A 843 -13.87 7.97 -1.29
CA SER A 843 -13.14 9.20 -1.61
C SER A 843 -12.96 9.47 -3.10
N TYR A 844 -13.48 8.59 -3.96
CA TYR A 844 -13.38 8.70 -5.42
C TYR A 844 -14.76 9.00 -6.03
N ASP A 845 -14.77 9.65 -7.20
CA ASP A 845 -16.03 9.80 -7.95
C ASP A 845 -16.40 8.46 -8.60
N PRO A 846 -17.51 7.81 -8.19
CA PRO A 846 -17.88 6.50 -8.72
C PRO A 846 -18.32 6.57 -10.20
N LYS A 847 -18.60 7.75 -10.77
CA LYS A 847 -18.95 7.90 -12.19
C LYS A 847 -17.73 7.93 -13.10
N SER A 848 -16.57 8.29 -12.56
CA SER A 848 -15.32 8.42 -13.31
C SER A 848 -14.15 7.73 -12.62
N PHE A 849 -14.40 6.56 -12.02
CA PHE A 849 -13.37 5.81 -11.32
C PHE A 849 -12.37 5.19 -12.28
N GLY A 850 -11.13 5.64 -12.19
CA GLY A 850 -10.03 5.18 -13.03
C GLY A 850 -9.17 4.14 -12.30
N VAL A 851 -8.74 3.12 -13.03
CA VAL A 851 -7.77 2.13 -12.56
C VAL A 851 -6.69 1.97 -13.61
N MET A 852 -5.44 2.14 -13.23
CA MET A 852 -4.27 1.75 -14.01
C MET A 852 -3.55 0.61 -13.31
N ILE A 853 -3.18 -0.43 -14.04
CA ILE A 853 -2.44 -1.57 -13.50
C ILE A 853 -1.12 -1.68 -14.24
N PHE A 854 -0.05 -1.81 -13.48
CA PHE A 854 1.33 -1.86 -13.97
C PHE A 854 1.99 -3.15 -13.55
N ILE A 855 2.73 -3.74 -14.48
CA ILE A 855 3.62 -4.87 -14.23
C ILE A 855 5.05 -4.35 -14.36
N THR A 856 5.83 -4.52 -13.31
CA THR A 856 7.22 -4.06 -13.28
C THR A 856 8.18 -5.22 -13.51
N SER A 857 9.31 -4.94 -14.15
CA SER A 857 10.42 -5.89 -14.21
C SER A 857 11.02 -6.06 -12.81
N SER A 858 11.24 -7.31 -12.39
CA SER A 858 11.91 -7.61 -11.12
C SER A 858 13.37 -7.12 -11.08
N GLU A 859 14.01 -6.95 -12.24
CA GLU A 859 15.42 -6.60 -12.34
C GLU A 859 15.69 -5.09 -12.41
N SER A 860 14.79 -4.32 -13.03
CA SER A 860 15.04 -2.90 -13.31
C SER A 860 14.02 -1.96 -12.69
N GLY A 861 12.92 -2.48 -12.16
CA GLY A 861 11.78 -1.67 -11.72
C GLY A 861 11.08 -0.89 -12.84
N ILE A 862 11.45 -1.14 -14.09
CA ILE A 862 10.85 -0.48 -15.25
C ILE A 862 9.48 -1.10 -15.49
N VAL A 863 8.48 -0.26 -15.73
CA VAL A 863 7.15 -0.69 -16.16
C VAL A 863 7.28 -1.36 -17.52
N GLN A 864 6.97 -2.65 -17.59
CA GLN A 864 7.02 -3.40 -18.83
C GLN A 864 5.64 -3.41 -19.51
N TYR A 865 4.58 -3.53 -18.72
CA TYR A 865 3.23 -3.65 -19.24
C TYR A 865 2.28 -2.77 -18.43
N LYS A 866 1.28 -2.22 -19.11
CA LYS A 866 0.29 -1.35 -18.52
C LYS A 866 -1.08 -1.66 -19.12
N CYS A 867 -2.09 -1.78 -18.27
CA CYS A 867 -3.49 -1.73 -18.70
C CYS A 867 -4.26 -0.71 -17.87
N LYS A 868 -5.36 -0.20 -18.40
CA LYS A 868 -6.13 0.83 -17.73
C LYS A 868 -7.63 0.68 -18.04
N GLY A 869 -8.47 1.07 -17.09
CA GLY A 869 -9.91 1.24 -17.29
C GLY A 869 -10.40 2.49 -16.57
N VAL A 870 -11.39 3.15 -17.16
CA VAL A 870 -12.18 4.18 -16.49
C VAL A 870 -13.62 3.67 -16.45
N PHE A 871 -14.20 3.61 -15.26
CA PHE A 871 -15.46 2.94 -15.02
C PHE A 871 -16.51 3.89 -14.46
N ASP A 872 -17.73 3.79 -14.95
CA ASP A 872 -18.90 4.27 -14.21
C ASP A 872 -19.39 3.13 -13.31
N LEU A 873 -19.04 3.22 -12.05
CA LEU A 873 -19.41 2.24 -11.03
C LEU A 873 -20.87 2.36 -10.60
N THR A 874 -21.55 3.46 -10.90
CA THR A 874 -22.95 3.71 -10.47
C THR A 874 -23.98 2.86 -11.21
N SER A 875 -23.59 2.24 -12.32
CA SER A 875 -24.47 1.38 -13.12
C SER A 875 -24.85 0.04 -12.46
N GLY A 876 -24.29 -0.26 -11.29
CA GLY A 876 -24.62 -1.46 -10.49
C GLY A 876 -24.21 -2.81 -11.09
N SER A 877 -23.38 -2.77 -12.14
CA SER A 877 -22.92 -3.97 -12.85
C SER A 877 -21.38 -4.08 -12.81
N VAL A 878 -20.87 -5.25 -13.16
CA VAL A 878 -19.44 -5.44 -13.39
C VAL A 878 -19.02 -4.55 -14.55
N ALA A 879 -18.09 -3.64 -14.31
CA ALA A 879 -17.50 -2.80 -15.33
C ALA A 879 -16.16 -3.39 -15.81
N GLY A 880 -15.90 -3.33 -17.11
CA GLY A 880 -14.63 -3.83 -17.69
C GLY A 880 -14.54 -5.35 -17.77
N ALA A 881 -13.34 -5.88 -17.54
CA ALA A 881 -13.03 -7.30 -17.62
C ALA A 881 -13.84 -8.17 -16.65
N LYS A 882 -14.47 -9.24 -17.10
CA LYS A 882 -15.20 -10.15 -16.23
C LYS A 882 -14.31 -11.27 -15.73
N LEU A 883 -14.50 -11.64 -14.46
CA LEU A 883 -14.04 -12.93 -13.97
C LEU A 883 -14.92 -14.02 -14.55
N PRO A 884 -14.39 -15.19 -14.88
CA PRO A 884 -15.19 -16.34 -15.25
C PRO A 884 -16.23 -16.69 -14.18
N GLU A 885 -17.31 -17.34 -14.62
CA GLU A 885 -18.40 -17.73 -13.72
C GLU A 885 -17.89 -18.71 -12.65
N GLY A 886 -18.20 -18.44 -11.39
CA GLY A 886 -17.77 -19.28 -10.25
C GLY A 886 -16.41 -18.88 -9.63
N VAL A 887 -15.68 -17.94 -10.21
CA VAL A 887 -14.42 -17.42 -9.61
C VAL A 887 -14.75 -16.40 -8.54
N THR A 888 -14.37 -16.71 -7.31
CA THR A 888 -14.35 -15.77 -6.19
C THR A 888 -12.93 -15.20 -6.05
N LEU A 889 -12.83 -13.89 -5.86
CA LEU A 889 -11.53 -13.24 -5.58
C LEU A 889 -11.02 -13.72 -4.23
N SER A 890 -10.03 -14.58 -4.26
CA SER A 890 -9.31 -15.07 -3.07
C SER A 890 -7.85 -15.22 -3.41
N ALA A 891 -6.96 -14.81 -2.51
CA ALA A 891 -5.55 -15.11 -2.63
C ALA A 891 -5.33 -16.63 -2.50
N GLU A 892 -4.34 -17.16 -3.24
CA GLU A 892 -3.87 -18.54 -3.05
C GLU A 892 -3.42 -18.80 -1.63
#